data_a70d46b7cf1f9364d43bf384db371145
#
_entry.id   a70d46b7cf1f9364d43bf384db371145
#
_cell.length_a   1.000
_cell.length_b   1.000
_cell.length_c   1.000
_cell.angle_alpha   90.00
_cell.angle_beta   90.00
_cell.angle_gamma   90.00
#
_symmetry.space_group_name_H-M   'P 1'
#
loop_
_entity.id
_entity.type
_entity.pdbx_description
1 polymer ?
#
loop_
_entity_poly.entity_id
_entity_poly.type
_entity_poly.pdbx_seq_one_letter_code
_entity_poly.pdbx_strand_id
1 'polypeptide(L)'
;MAQFWDVVYYLFAYKTGISFQIAERILFFLLLFVPQVLSFIGFKKIKALFDLKADSLAIFVITLWFCFNTYTLVLWHVGVYNLGAAITASLAPLIFYYFYTSVFTKSAINKKIICSTLLLIASFTFSLFAVLVFFLIIFSFLYILFNRKSFIPLVKNLGILLACYIPLVGIIIFTILHEYFGNAGDLNASFLPTYGNEQGGLWYQFLMLFSWAIYQVWTPRSIFSFNLYFFTRNYIFSTLLIYLVGLCGLGLHFFKYLKELVKKNNNKILERVKLQPKDKVLIILVLILGLGLFFAKADQRPLGEIFTFMYNKVPFFSVFRSADVRFGFLIVFMLSTILLFVSPKINKYVFFGLIFIVMLGQDILFFNGTAIYGQNKEGSFYDRIVYISKDYQEVIKTINLDNGSFGFVLPLPPVEFGDYEFDKEEHHIGQDMLPKLINKPFVYTSQSTGISGLTMSTLYKSLVKKDYKSLSTFPIKYIILRRDVTCVSCTNPSEIELQDNFNLVLKNNTFSVYKNEAYSPIIDSANSVFKVINPVKYRVKMTNVTNKIPLGLMLSFNKNWKVYVTSPSKDFCNNNNIVTFGSSTQCLSNMRYFEGEELYYNLATPSFDSSHFLVNGYANGWIIDPSYIKDVLGKNYYTKNPDGSINFDLIVFYKPQAGFYFFGIVSSLVFLSMGLYLFKVTMFLGKK
;
A
#
# COMPACT_ATOMS: atom_id res chain seq x y z
N MET A 1 -0.26 -1.82 3.19
CA MET A 1 -1.59 -1.14 3.18
C MET A 1 -2.36 -1.31 1.87
N ALA A 2 -1.72 -1.35 0.72
CA ALA A 2 -2.41 -1.69 -0.55
C ALA A 2 -3.16 -3.03 -0.46
N GLN A 3 -2.64 -3.95 0.32
CA GLN A 3 -3.20 -5.30 0.55
C GLN A 3 -4.49 -5.35 1.39
N PHE A 4 -4.94 -4.24 2.00
CA PHE A 4 -6.16 -4.27 2.82
C PHE A 4 -7.38 -4.66 1.99
N TRP A 5 -7.54 -4.05 0.83
CA TRP A 5 -8.65 -4.35 -0.07
C TRP A 5 -8.54 -5.74 -0.68
N ASP A 6 -7.32 -6.22 -0.91
CA ASP A 6 -7.08 -7.60 -1.36
C ASP A 6 -7.49 -8.60 -0.28
N VAL A 7 -7.19 -8.31 0.98
CA VAL A 7 -7.63 -9.12 2.12
C VAL A 7 -9.15 -9.13 2.24
N VAL A 8 -9.81 -7.97 2.10
CA VAL A 8 -11.27 -7.88 2.12
C VAL A 8 -11.89 -8.72 1.01
N TYR A 9 -11.36 -8.62 -0.20
CA TYR A 9 -11.78 -9.42 -1.34
C TYR A 9 -11.60 -10.92 -1.12
N TYR A 10 -10.40 -11.32 -0.66
CA TYR A 10 -10.10 -12.72 -0.35
C TYR A 10 -11.02 -13.29 0.73
N LEU A 11 -11.21 -12.55 1.83
CA LEU A 11 -12.12 -12.95 2.91
C LEU A 11 -13.56 -13.05 2.42
N PHE A 12 -14.00 -12.15 1.55
CA PHE A 12 -15.33 -12.20 0.96
C PHE A 12 -15.51 -13.48 0.14
N ALA A 13 -14.62 -13.78 -0.79
CA ALA A 13 -14.68 -15.00 -1.60
C ALA A 13 -14.61 -16.26 -0.74
N TYR A 14 -13.69 -16.32 0.22
CA TYR A 14 -13.53 -17.46 1.12
C TYR A 14 -14.74 -17.70 2.02
N LYS A 15 -15.28 -16.63 2.63
CA LYS A 15 -16.42 -16.75 3.57
C LYS A 15 -17.75 -17.02 2.88
N THR A 16 -17.93 -16.54 1.67
CA THR A 16 -19.18 -16.78 0.90
C THR A 16 -19.18 -18.09 0.13
N GLY A 17 -18.01 -18.75 -0.02
CA GLY A 17 -17.87 -19.95 -0.84
C GLY A 17 -18.02 -19.69 -2.35
N ILE A 18 -18.05 -18.43 -2.77
CA ILE A 18 -18.12 -18.04 -4.17
C ILE A 18 -16.75 -18.30 -4.82
N SER A 19 -16.74 -18.84 -6.05
CA SER A 19 -15.48 -19.03 -6.77
C SER A 19 -14.75 -17.69 -6.95
N PHE A 20 -13.42 -17.71 -6.90
CA PHE A 20 -12.60 -16.49 -7.06
C PHE A 20 -12.90 -15.78 -8.37
N GLN A 21 -13.16 -16.50 -9.45
CA GLN A 21 -13.53 -15.93 -10.74
C GLN A 21 -14.82 -15.11 -10.70
N ILE A 22 -15.86 -15.62 -9.99
CA ILE A 22 -17.11 -14.89 -9.83
C ILE A 22 -16.91 -13.68 -8.91
N ALA A 23 -16.18 -13.84 -7.82
CA ALA A 23 -15.85 -12.74 -6.91
C ALA A 23 -15.07 -11.64 -7.61
N GLU A 24 -14.12 -11.98 -8.47
CA GLU A 24 -13.35 -11.04 -9.30
C GLU A 24 -14.25 -10.27 -10.27
N ARG A 25 -15.17 -10.94 -10.96
CA ARG A 25 -16.14 -10.28 -11.84
C ARG A 25 -17.06 -9.32 -11.09
N ILE A 26 -17.55 -9.73 -9.91
CA ILE A 26 -18.35 -8.85 -9.05
C ILE A 26 -17.52 -7.63 -8.62
N LEU A 27 -16.28 -7.83 -8.20
CA LEU A 27 -15.39 -6.76 -7.81
C LEU A 27 -15.14 -5.79 -8.97
N PHE A 28 -14.85 -6.31 -10.15
CA PHE A 28 -14.63 -5.51 -11.36
C PHE A 28 -15.88 -4.68 -11.70
N PHE A 29 -17.06 -5.27 -11.64
CA PHE A 29 -18.33 -4.58 -11.82
C PHE A 29 -18.52 -3.46 -10.78
N LEU A 30 -18.27 -3.76 -9.50
CA LEU A 30 -18.35 -2.76 -8.43
C LEU A 30 -17.35 -1.62 -8.64
N LEU A 31 -16.14 -1.92 -9.11
CA LEU A 31 -15.13 -0.92 -9.44
C LEU A 31 -15.53 -0.02 -10.61
N LEU A 32 -16.31 -0.52 -11.54
CA LEU A 32 -16.83 0.28 -12.65
C LEU A 32 -17.95 1.23 -12.19
N PHE A 33 -18.85 0.78 -11.30
CA PHE A 33 -20.04 1.54 -10.94
C PHE A 33 -19.92 2.40 -9.70
N VAL A 34 -19.34 1.87 -8.62
CA VAL A 34 -19.29 2.57 -7.33
C VAL A 34 -18.52 3.88 -7.41
N PRO A 35 -17.33 3.95 -8.03
CA PRO A 35 -16.60 5.19 -8.19
C PRO A 35 -17.37 6.27 -8.93
N GLN A 36 -18.10 5.91 -9.98
CA GLN A 36 -18.92 6.84 -10.76
C GLN A 36 -20.04 7.43 -9.90
N VAL A 37 -20.77 6.58 -9.19
CA VAL A 37 -21.88 7.02 -8.31
C VAL A 37 -21.35 7.96 -7.22
N LEU A 38 -20.25 7.58 -6.55
CA LEU A 38 -19.66 8.39 -5.48
C LEU A 38 -19.16 9.73 -6.00
N SER A 39 -18.44 9.73 -7.13
CA SER A 39 -17.93 10.96 -7.75
C SER A 39 -19.07 11.85 -8.23
N PHE A 40 -20.11 11.29 -8.86
CA PHE A 40 -21.31 12.02 -9.29
C PHE A 40 -22.00 12.71 -8.11
N ILE A 41 -22.22 11.99 -7.02
CA ILE A 41 -22.79 12.55 -5.79
C ILE A 41 -21.89 13.68 -5.25
N GLY A 42 -20.57 13.47 -5.27
CA GLY A 42 -19.58 14.46 -4.83
C GLY A 42 -19.66 15.74 -5.66
N PHE A 43 -19.61 15.65 -6.98
CA PHE A 43 -19.72 16.81 -7.87
C PHE A 43 -21.08 17.49 -7.76
N LYS A 44 -22.18 16.74 -7.60
CA LYS A 44 -23.51 17.29 -7.34
C LYS A 44 -23.55 18.11 -6.03
N LYS A 45 -22.88 17.61 -4.99
CA LYS A 45 -22.77 18.33 -3.70
C LYS A 45 -21.88 19.58 -3.83
N ILE A 46 -20.77 19.53 -4.57
CA ILE A 46 -19.91 20.71 -4.86
C ILE A 46 -20.71 21.76 -5.65
N LYS A 47 -21.47 21.34 -6.68
CA LYS A 47 -22.39 22.23 -7.40
C LYS A 47 -23.31 22.98 -6.46
N ALA A 48 -24.00 22.26 -5.58
CA ALA A 48 -24.94 22.85 -4.62
C ALA A 48 -24.24 23.77 -3.60
N LEU A 49 -23.04 23.40 -3.15
CA LEU A 49 -22.25 24.17 -2.19
C LEU A 49 -21.92 25.59 -2.68
N PHE A 50 -21.55 25.70 -3.96
CA PHE A 50 -21.12 26.95 -4.57
C PHE A 50 -22.21 27.62 -5.44
N ASP A 51 -23.43 27.12 -5.38
CA ASP A 51 -24.57 27.59 -6.21
C ASP A 51 -24.18 27.73 -7.69
N LEU A 52 -23.62 26.64 -8.25
CA LEU A 52 -23.23 26.61 -9.65
C LEU A 52 -24.45 26.25 -10.51
N LYS A 53 -24.64 26.97 -11.62
CA LYS A 53 -25.73 26.71 -12.57
C LYS A 53 -25.39 25.57 -13.57
N ALA A 54 -24.51 24.63 -13.19
CA ALA A 54 -24.13 23.51 -14.03
C ALA A 54 -25.34 22.58 -14.28
N ASP A 55 -25.50 22.13 -15.54
CA ASP A 55 -26.52 21.15 -15.91
C ASP A 55 -26.19 19.76 -15.37
N SER A 56 -27.20 18.91 -15.17
CA SER A 56 -26.99 17.53 -14.73
C SER A 56 -26.20 16.70 -15.76
N LEU A 57 -26.39 16.99 -17.05
CA LEU A 57 -25.63 16.37 -18.13
C LEU A 57 -24.13 16.74 -18.03
N ALA A 58 -23.82 18.02 -17.75
CA ALA A 58 -22.44 18.46 -17.56
C ALA A 58 -21.78 17.76 -16.38
N ILE A 59 -22.50 17.59 -15.25
CA ILE A 59 -21.97 16.84 -14.09
C ILE A 59 -21.71 15.38 -14.46
N PHE A 60 -22.64 14.76 -15.18
CA PHE A 60 -22.51 13.36 -15.61
C PHE A 60 -21.26 13.17 -16.49
N VAL A 61 -21.08 14.02 -17.49
CA VAL A 61 -19.94 13.93 -18.42
C VAL A 61 -18.60 14.20 -17.73
N ILE A 62 -18.57 15.20 -16.81
CA ILE A 62 -17.38 15.45 -15.98
C ILE A 62 -17.05 14.23 -15.12
N THR A 63 -18.08 13.59 -14.55
CA THR A 63 -17.91 12.39 -13.73
C THR A 63 -17.36 11.23 -14.57
N LEU A 64 -17.90 11.01 -15.76
CA LEU A 64 -17.40 9.98 -16.68
C LEU A 64 -15.93 10.24 -17.02
N TRP A 65 -15.58 11.46 -17.42
CA TRP A 65 -14.19 11.77 -17.71
C TRP A 65 -13.28 11.62 -16.48
N PHE A 66 -13.72 12.05 -15.32
CA PHE A 66 -12.96 11.88 -14.06
C PHE A 66 -12.67 10.43 -13.74
N CYS A 67 -13.65 9.54 -13.95
CA CYS A 67 -13.51 8.11 -13.65
C CYS A 67 -12.83 7.31 -14.75
N PHE A 68 -12.96 7.73 -16.02
CA PHE A 68 -12.50 6.97 -17.19
C PHE A 68 -11.40 7.68 -18.00
N ASN A 69 -10.78 8.75 -17.50
CA ASN A 69 -9.59 9.27 -18.17
C ASN A 69 -8.43 8.27 -18.05
N THR A 70 -7.48 8.35 -18.96
CA THR A 70 -6.36 7.41 -19.04
C THR A 70 -5.61 7.25 -17.72
N TYR A 71 -5.42 8.34 -16.94
CA TYR A 71 -4.75 8.25 -15.64
C TYR A 71 -5.52 7.34 -14.67
N THR A 72 -6.82 7.53 -14.55
CA THR A 72 -7.67 6.74 -13.65
C THR A 72 -7.75 5.29 -14.13
N LEU A 73 -7.85 5.07 -15.45
CA LEU A 73 -7.85 3.73 -16.04
C LEU A 73 -6.53 3.01 -15.79
N VAL A 74 -5.40 3.69 -15.92
CA VAL A 74 -4.09 3.10 -15.60
C VAL A 74 -3.99 2.71 -14.12
N LEU A 75 -4.51 3.53 -13.21
CA LEU A 75 -4.58 3.17 -11.79
C LEU A 75 -5.41 1.91 -11.53
N TRP A 76 -6.47 1.69 -12.30
CA TRP A 76 -7.29 0.49 -12.17
C TRP A 76 -6.67 -0.73 -12.84
N HIS A 77 -5.96 -0.51 -13.97
CA HIS A 77 -5.38 -1.58 -14.78
C HIS A 77 -4.06 -2.15 -14.24
N VAL A 78 -3.26 -1.36 -13.55
CA VAL A 78 -1.98 -1.83 -12.99
C VAL A 78 -2.18 -2.89 -11.89
N GLY A 79 -3.39 -3.41 -11.81
CA GLY A 79 -3.74 -4.59 -11.04
C GLY A 79 -4.52 -4.29 -9.78
N VAL A 80 -4.95 -5.34 -9.13
CA VAL A 80 -5.65 -5.36 -7.84
C VAL A 80 -4.95 -4.50 -6.78
N TYR A 81 -3.65 -4.22 -6.96
CA TYR A 81 -2.85 -3.34 -6.11
C TYR A 81 -3.37 -1.90 -6.00
N ASN A 82 -4.18 -1.45 -6.95
CA ASN A 82 -4.66 -0.08 -7.01
C ASN A 82 -6.16 0.09 -6.75
N LEU A 83 -6.86 -0.97 -6.29
CA LEU A 83 -8.26 -0.89 -5.86
C LEU A 83 -8.47 0.25 -4.85
N GLY A 84 -7.59 0.34 -3.86
CA GLY A 84 -7.61 1.43 -2.90
C GLY A 84 -7.40 2.80 -3.54
N ALA A 85 -6.55 2.90 -4.58
CA ALA A 85 -6.33 4.13 -5.32
C ALA A 85 -7.59 4.58 -6.07
N ALA A 86 -8.28 3.67 -6.75
CA ALA A 86 -9.54 3.95 -7.43
C ALA A 86 -10.62 4.43 -6.46
N ILE A 87 -10.76 3.77 -5.30
CA ILE A 87 -11.69 4.17 -4.24
C ILE A 87 -11.31 5.56 -3.69
N THR A 88 -10.04 5.81 -3.39
CA THR A 88 -9.58 7.10 -2.86
C THR A 88 -9.82 8.23 -3.87
N ALA A 89 -9.53 8.00 -5.15
CA ALA A 89 -9.78 8.96 -6.21
C ALA A 89 -11.27 9.28 -6.31
N SER A 90 -12.14 8.26 -6.32
CA SER A 90 -13.58 8.44 -6.44
C SER A 90 -14.22 9.17 -5.26
N LEU A 91 -13.64 9.05 -4.08
CA LEU A 91 -14.09 9.74 -2.86
C LEU A 91 -13.64 11.21 -2.79
N ALA A 92 -12.65 11.63 -3.58
CA ALA A 92 -12.09 12.98 -3.48
C ALA A 92 -13.11 14.12 -3.59
N PRO A 93 -14.08 14.10 -4.53
CA PRO A 93 -15.12 15.15 -4.58
C PRO A 93 -15.99 15.18 -3.32
N LEU A 94 -16.34 14.03 -2.75
CA LEU A 94 -17.08 13.93 -1.49
C LEU A 94 -16.26 14.43 -0.30
N ILE A 95 -15.01 14.02 -0.21
CA ILE A 95 -14.07 14.47 0.83
C ILE A 95 -13.90 15.97 0.78
N PHE A 96 -13.70 16.54 -0.40
CA PHE A 96 -13.59 18.00 -0.56
C PHE A 96 -14.86 18.72 -0.10
N TYR A 97 -16.04 18.24 -0.48
CA TYR A 97 -17.31 18.80 -0.02
C TYR A 97 -17.45 18.76 1.51
N TYR A 98 -17.24 17.59 2.11
CA TYR A 98 -17.39 17.46 3.57
C TYR A 98 -16.28 18.17 4.33
N PHE A 99 -15.06 18.21 3.82
CA PHE A 99 -13.97 18.99 4.39
C PHE A 99 -14.30 20.48 4.36
N TYR A 100 -14.67 21.03 3.20
CA TYR A 100 -15.03 22.43 3.06
C TYR A 100 -16.17 22.82 4.02
N THR A 101 -17.25 22.04 4.03
CA THR A 101 -18.39 22.32 4.92
C THR A 101 -18.03 22.15 6.39
N SER A 102 -17.16 21.22 6.75
CA SER A 102 -16.75 20.97 8.13
C SER A 102 -15.83 22.03 8.69
N VAL A 103 -14.96 22.59 7.85
CA VAL A 103 -13.89 23.51 8.26
C VAL A 103 -14.26 24.97 8.06
N PHE A 104 -14.84 25.32 6.90
CA PHE A 104 -15.09 26.72 6.52
C PHE A 104 -16.52 27.21 6.76
N THR A 105 -17.44 26.32 7.12
CA THR A 105 -18.82 26.71 7.42
C THR A 105 -19.20 26.38 8.87
N LYS A 106 -20.26 27.04 9.40
CA LYS A 106 -20.85 26.64 10.68
C LYS A 106 -21.61 25.32 10.46
N SER A 107 -20.97 24.20 10.69
CA SER A 107 -21.57 22.89 10.47
C SER A 107 -21.70 22.06 11.74
N ALA A 108 -22.73 21.20 11.74
CA ALA A 108 -22.93 20.23 12.82
C ALA A 108 -21.78 19.19 12.87
N ILE A 109 -21.59 18.57 14.02
CA ILE A 109 -20.56 17.57 14.28
C ILE A 109 -20.66 16.37 13.33
N ASN A 110 -21.89 15.98 12.89
CA ASN A 110 -22.11 14.88 11.99
C ASN A 110 -21.34 15.02 10.66
N LYS A 111 -21.21 16.25 10.11
CA LYS A 111 -20.42 16.46 8.87
C LYS A 111 -18.93 16.22 9.11
N LYS A 112 -18.41 16.56 10.31
CA LYS A 112 -17.03 16.30 10.69
C LYS A 112 -16.78 14.79 10.82
N ILE A 113 -17.71 14.07 11.42
CA ILE A 113 -17.64 12.61 11.55
C ILE A 113 -17.66 11.95 10.16
N ILE A 114 -18.57 12.34 9.26
CA ILE A 114 -18.60 11.82 7.89
C ILE A 114 -17.28 12.12 7.17
N CYS A 115 -16.75 13.34 7.28
CA CYS A 115 -15.48 13.70 6.69
C CYS A 115 -14.34 12.80 7.22
N SER A 116 -14.26 12.60 8.54
CA SER A 116 -13.25 11.75 9.18
C SER A 116 -13.35 10.30 8.71
N THR A 117 -14.57 9.77 8.57
CA THR A 117 -14.79 8.40 8.06
C THR A 117 -14.34 8.26 6.60
N LEU A 118 -14.65 9.24 5.75
CA LEU A 118 -14.20 9.23 4.35
C LEU A 118 -12.67 9.34 4.25
N LEU A 119 -12.05 10.16 5.08
CA LEU A 119 -10.59 10.27 5.17
C LEU A 119 -9.96 8.96 5.67
N LEU A 120 -10.59 8.25 6.61
CA LEU A 120 -10.15 6.93 7.04
C LEU A 120 -10.14 5.95 5.86
N ILE A 121 -11.24 5.85 5.11
CA ILE A 121 -11.32 4.95 3.96
C ILE A 121 -10.22 5.30 2.93
N ALA A 122 -10.02 6.58 2.65
CA ALA A 122 -8.98 7.04 1.74
C ALA A 122 -7.56 6.72 2.25
N SER A 123 -7.33 6.73 3.57
CA SER A 123 -6.02 6.50 4.19
C SER A 123 -5.48 5.09 3.99
N PHE A 124 -6.32 4.12 3.65
CA PHE A 124 -5.88 2.77 3.27
C PHE A 124 -5.07 2.75 1.96
N THR A 125 -5.12 3.84 1.19
CA THR A 125 -4.21 4.04 0.04
C THR A 125 -3.27 5.19 0.35
N PHE A 126 -2.26 4.92 1.15
CA PHE A 126 -1.38 5.92 1.75
C PHE A 126 -0.85 6.98 0.77
N SER A 127 -0.46 6.57 -0.42
CA SER A 127 0.17 7.46 -1.39
C SER A 127 -0.77 8.49 -2.00
N LEU A 128 -1.98 8.11 -2.41
CA LEU A 128 -2.99 9.07 -2.91
C LEU A 128 -3.63 9.85 -1.77
N PHE A 129 -3.78 9.23 -0.61
CA PHE A 129 -4.20 9.92 0.60
C PHE A 129 -3.25 11.06 0.96
N ALA A 130 -1.93 10.85 0.89
CA ALA A 130 -0.94 11.90 1.13
C ALA A 130 -1.11 13.10 0.19
N VAL A 131 -1.37 12.84 -1.11
CA VAL A 131 -1.67 13.90 -2.08
C VAL A 131 -2.98 14.64 -1.75
N LEU A 132 -4.00 13.90 -1.34
CA LEU A 132 -5.28 14.50 -0.95
C LEU A 132 -5.11 15.40 0.29
N VAL A 133 -4.38 14.94 1.30
CA VAL A 133 -4.06 15.73 2.49
C VAL A 133 -3.24 16.98 2.12
N PHE A 134 -2.22 16.82 1.29
CA PHE A 134 -1.43 17.93 0.75
C PHE A 134 -2.32 18.96 0.06
N PHE A 135 -3.23 18.52 -0.80
CA PHE A 135 -4.24 19.38 -1.42
C PHE A 135 -5.07 20.12 -0.38
N LEU A 136 -5.63 19.45 0.62
CA LEU A 136 -6.49 20.06 1.64
C LEU A 136 -5.73 21.10 2.48
N ILE A 137 -4.46 20.86 2.78
CA ILE A 137 -3.58 21.80 3.48
C ILE A 137 -3.34 23.05 2.63
N ILE A 138 -2.92 22.88 1.38
CA ILE A 138 -2.66 24.03 0.47
C ILE A 138 -3.94 24.81 0.20
N PHE A 139 -5.05 24.11 -0.04
CA PHE A 139 -6.34 24.75 -0.20
C PHE A 139 -6.71 25.61 1.01
N SER A 140 -6.53 25.06 2.21
CA SER A 140 -6.81 25.79 3.47
C SER A 140 -5.93 27.02 3.62
N PHE A 141 -4.64 26.88 3.35
CA PHE A 141 -3.69 27.99 3.40
C PHE A 141 -4.06 29.10 2.42
N LEU A 142 -4.28 28.77 1.16
CA LEU A 142 -4.69 29.75 0.14
C LEU A 142 -6.05 30.39 0.47
N TYR A 143 -7.01 29.59 0.98
CA TYR A 143 -8.32 30.11 1.37
C TYR A 143 -8.22 31.17 2.50
N ILE A 144 -7.33 30.95 3.47
CA ILE A 144 -7.07 31.94 4.54
C ILE A 144 -6.46 33.20 3.98
N LEU A 145 -5.50 33.10 3.04
CA LEU A 145 -4.89 34.29 2.41
C LEU A 145 -5.95 35.16 1.75
N PHE A 146 -6.95 34.56 1.09
CA PHE A 146 -8.07 35.27 0.48
C PHE A 146 -9.16 35.72 1.47
N ASN A 147 -9.22 35.08 2.67
CA ASN A 147 -10.28 35.30 3.66
C ASN A 147 -9.73 35.30 5.09
N ARG A 148 -8.92 36.29 5.45
CA ARG A 148 -8.22 36.40 6.76
C ARG A 148 -9.14 36.23 7.97
N LYS A 149 -10.41 36.70 7.89
CA LYS A 149 -11.42 36.58 8.96
C LYS A 149 -11.80 35.12 9.26
N SER A 150 -11.47 34.18 8.38
CA SER A 150 -11.78 32.75 8.53
C SER A 150 -10.72 31.97 9.34
N PHE A 151 -9.63 32.61 9.77
CA PHE A 151 -8.51 31.91 10.44
C PHE A 151 -8.93 31.23 11.75
N ILE A 152 -9.52 32.01 12.70
CA ILE A 152 -9.89 31.46 14.01
C ILE A 152 -10.97 30.37 13.90
N PRO A 153 -12.08 30.58 13.17
CA PRO A 153 -13.04 29.50 12.92
C PRO A 153 -12.44 28.26 12.27
N LEU A 154 -11.50 28.43 11.33
CA LEU A 154 -10.80 27.32 10.68
C LEU A 154 -10.00 26.51 11.69
N VAL A 155 -9.14 27.13 12.51
CA VAL A 155 -8.30 26.43 13.49
C VAL A 155 -9.18 25.65 14.46
N LYS A 156 -10.26 26.24 14.98
CA LYS A 156 -11.21 25.57 15.87
C LYS A 156 -11.86 24.34 15.18
N ASN A 157 -12.39 24.52 13.99
CA ASN A 157 -13.09 23.46 13.27
C ASN A 157 -12.14 22.34 12.82
N LEU A 158 -10.92 22.69 12.40
CA LEU A 158 -9.88 21.74 12.05
C LEU A 158 -9.46 20.93 13.30
N GLY A 159 -9.30 21.59 14.45
CA GLY A 159 -9.00 20.88 15.70
C GLY A 159 -10.06 19.84 16.05
N ILE A 160 -11.36 20.17 15.92
CA ILE A 160 -12.45 19.22 16.15
C ILE A 160 -12.43 18.09 15.09
N LEU A 161 -12.17 18.40 13.81
CA LEU A 161 -12.05 17.39 12.76
C LEU A 161 -10.90 16.43 13.05
N LEU A 162 -9.74 16.94 13.44
CA LEU A 162 -8.59 16.11 13.83
C LEU A 162 -8.88 15.28 15.10
N ALA A 163 -9.58 15.83 16.07
CA ALA A 163 -10.00 15.09 17.27
C ALA A 163 -10.94 13.91 16.91
N CYS A 164 -11.75 14.03 15.88
CA CYS A 164 -12.53 12.91 15.34
C CYS A 164 -11.68 11.94 14.52
N TYR A 165 -10.73 12.44 13.75
CA TYR A 165 -9.97 11.66 12.76
C TYR A 165 -8.80 10.86 13.37
N ILE A 166 -8.01 11.48 14.26
CA ILE A 166 -6.81 10.86 14.82
C ILE A 166 -7.09 9.51 15.52
N PRO A 167 -8.12 9.38 16.37
CA PRO A 167 -8.43 8.10 16.98
C PRO A 167 -8.89 7.04 15.99
N LEU A 168 -9.55 7.43 14.89
CA LEU A 168 -9.96 6.51 13.82
C LEU A 168 -8.75 5.90 13.09
N VAL A 169 -7.72 6.69 12.85
CA VAL A 169 -6.52 6.28 12.11
C VAL A 169 -5.35 5.90 13.01
N GLY A 170 -5.59 5.75 14.31
CA GLY A 170 -4.55 5.45 15.28
C GLY A 170 -3.68 4.26 14.88
N ILE A 171 -4.28 3.19 14.39
CA ILE A 171 -3.57 2.01 13.88
C ILE A 171 -2.64 2.35 12.70
N ILE A 172 -3.08 3.21 11.78
CA ILE A 172 -2.31 3.61 10.59
C ILE A 172 -1.16 4.52 11.00
N ILE A 173 -1.45 5.51 11.85
CA ILE A 173 -0.44 6.43 12.39
C ILE A 173 0.63 5.66 13.15
N PHE A 174 0.23 4.74 14.03
CA PHE A 174 1.16 3.91 14.78
C PHE A 174 2.08 3.10 13.84
N THR A 175 1.51 2.45 12.83
CA THR A 175 2.29 1.67 11.87
C THR A 175 3.29 2.54 11.11
N ILE A 176 2.87 3.72 10.61
CA ILE A 176 3.74 4.65 9.88
C ILE A 176 4.87 5.17 10.78
N LEU A 177 4.53 5.63 12.00
CA LEU A 177 5.53 6.16 12.92
C LEU A 177 6.53 5.08 13.33
N HIS A 178 6.04 3.86 13.59
CA HIS A 178 6.91 2.75 13.94
C HIS A 178 7.90 2.41 12.82
N GLU A 179 7.41 2.28 11.58
CA GLU A 179 8.27 2.02 10.41
C GLU A 179 9.24 3.18 10.15
N TYR A 180 8.77 4.41 10.21
CA TYR A 180 9.59 5.58 9.92
C TYR A 180 10.68 5.80 10.97
N PHE A 181 10.34 5.76 12.27
CA PHE A 181 11.32 6.02 13.35
C PHE A 181 12.06 4.77 13.80
N GLY A 182 11.48 3.57 13.61
CA GLY A 182 12.12 2.31 13.96
C GLY A 182 13.23 1.90 13.00
N ASN A 183 13.08 2.25 11.71
CA ASN A 183 13.95 1.81 10.63
C ASN A 183 14.54 2.99 9.83
N ALA A 184 14.54 4.21 10.38
CA ALA A 184 14.89 5.44 9.66
C ALA A 184 16.29 5.43 9.03
N GLY A 185 17.26 4.66 9.59
CA GLY A 185 18.58 4.52 9.01
C GLY A 185 18.61 3.78 7.67
N ASP A 186 17.72 2.80 7.50
CA ASP A 186 17.72 1.91 6.34
C ASP A 186 16.80 2.40 5.22
N LEU A 187 15.72 3.09 5.56
CA LEU A 187 14.75 3.61 4.57
C LEU A 187 15.32 4.71 3.69
N ASN A 188 16.23 5.54 4.22
CA ASN A 188 16.83 6.63 3.44
C ASN A 188 17.89 6.15 2.45
N ALA A 189 18.53 5.01 2.71
CA ALA A 189 19.60 4.49 1.84
C ALA A 189 19.06 3.69 0.64
N SER A 190 17.86 3.12 0.75
CA SER A 190 17.31 2.20 -0.27
C SER A 190 16.41 2.88 -1.31
N PHE A 191 15.99 4.11 -1.05
CA PHE A 191 15.13 4.88 -1.96
C PHE A 191 15.90 6.05 -2.58
N LEU A 192 17.01 5.74 -3.26
CA LEU A 192 17.51 6.69 -4.24
C LEU A 192 16.39 6.96 -5.24
N PRO A 193 16.05 8.23 -5.47
CA PRO A 193 15.04 8.57 -6.43
C PRO A 193 15.47 8.05 -7.81
N THR A 194 14.75 7.10 -8.33
CA THR A 194 14.78 6.76 -9.75
C THR A 194 14.07 7.86 -10.55
N TYR A 195 14.33 9.13 -10.16
CA TYR A 195 13.79 10.31 -10.84
C TYR A 195 14.65 10.65 -12.03
N GLY A 196 15.17 9.65 -12.64
CA GLY A 196 15.96 9.86 -13.80
C GLY A 196 15.11 10.40 -14.94
N ASN A 197 15.77 10.67 -15.99
CA ASN A 197 15.42 11.18 -17.30
C ASN A 197 14.07 10.75 -17.94
N GLU A 198 13.27 9.95 -17.24
CA GLU A 198 12.05 9.33 -17.78
C GLU A 198 10.78 10.18 -17.56
N GLN A 199 10.81 11.14 -16.62
CA GLN A 199 9.57 11.87 -16.23
C GLN A 199 9.29 13.12 -17.06
N GLY A 200 10.22 13.56 -17.88
CA GLY A 200 10.06 14.74 -18.73
C GLY A 200 9.85 16.05 -17.99
N GLY A 201 10.13 17.18 -18.63
CA GLY A 201 9.97 18.52 -18.04
C GLY A 201 8.51 18.96 -17.92
N LEU A 202 8.30 20.20 -17.45
CA LEU A 202 6.98 20.80 -17.25
C LEU A 202 6.10 20.73 -18.49
N TRP A 203 6.64 20.99 -19.67
CA TRP A 203 5.93 20.91 -20.95
C TRP A 203 5.50 19.48 -21.28
N TYR A 204 6.33 18.52 -20.95
CA TYR A 204 6.00 17.11 -21.13
C TYR A 204 4.83 16.71 -20.23
N GLN A 205 4.86 17.07 -18.95
CA GLN A 205 3.76 16.80 -18.02
C GLN A 205 2.47 17.52 -18.43
N PHE A 206 2.58 18.72 -18.96
CA PHE A 206 1.42 19.47 -19.48
C PHE A 206 0.82 18.84 -20.73
N LEU A 207 1.65 18.48 -21.72
CA LEU A 207 1.19 17.95 -23.00
C LEU A 207 0.80 16.47 -22.93
N MET A 208 1.52 15.69 -22.14
CA MET A 208 1.40 14.23 -22.12
C MET A 208 0.52 13.70 -21.00
N LEU A 209 0.09 14.54 -20.06
CA LEU A 209 -0.81 14.26 -18.96
C LEU A 209 -0.80 12.76 -18.60
N PHE A 210 0.27 12.31 -17.90
CA PHE A 210 0.45 10.89 -17.48
C PHE A 210 0.93 9.90 -18.55
N SER A 211 1.54 10.37 -19.63
CA SER A 211 2.08 9.49 -20.68
C SER A 211 3.08 8.46 -20.14
N TRP A 212 3.80 8.78 -19.05
CA TRP A 212 4.70 7.82 -18.43
C TRP A 212 3.97 6.59 -17.90
N ALA A 213 2.81 6.76 -17.26
CA ALA A 213 2.00 5.63 -16.82
C ALA A 213 1.53 4.78 -18.00
N ILE A 214 1.25 5.41 -19.14
CA ILE A 214 0.94 4.73 -20.40
C ILE A 214 2.20 4.05 -20.93
N TYR A 215 3.33 4.74 -20.93
CA TYR A 215 4.60 4.24 -21.44
C TYR A 215 5.08 2.99 -20.67
N GLN A 216 5.06 2.97 -19.36
CA GLN A 216 5.47 1.79 -18.57
C GLN A 216 4.50 0.61 -18.68
N VAL A 217 3.20 0.87 -18.82
CA VAL A 217 2.18 -0.19 -18.85
C VAL A 217 2.00 -0.77 -20.26
N TRP A 218 2.37 -0.02 -21.30
CA TRP A 218 1.96 -0.30 -22.69
C TRP A 218 3.10 -0.52 -23.66
N THR A 219 4.36 -0.36 -23.27
CA THR A 219 5.48 -0.57 -24.18
C THR A 219 6.20 -1.89 -23.96
N PRO A 220 5.94 -2.91 -24.75
CA PRO A 220 6.97 -3.84 -25.15
C PRO A 220 7.88 -3.12 -26.15
N ARG A 221 9.17 -3.38 -26.04
CA ARG A 221 10.22 -2.73 -26.83
C ARG A 221 10.08 -2.79 -28.35
N SER A 222 9.09 -3.52 -28.89
CA SER A 222 8.92 -3.82 -30.31
C SER A 222 7.72 -3.19 -31.03
N ILE A 223 6.75 -2.53 -30.34
CA ILE A 223 5.55 -1.97 -31.00
C ILE A 223 5.71 -0.49 -31.39
N PHE A 224 6.92 -0.04 -31.53
CA PHE A 224 7.28 1.38 -31.52
C PHE A 224 6.91 2.19 -32.77
N SER A 225 6.36 1.65 -33.85
CA SER A 225 6.35 2.50 -35.06
C SER A 225 5.05 3.22 -35.37
N PHE A 226 3.92 2.54 -35.47
CA PHE A 226 2.72 3.20 -36.02
C PHE A 226 1.59 3.43 -35.00
N ASN A 227 1.23 2.43 -34.23
CA ASN A 227 0.08 2.52 -33.33
C ASN A 227 0.36 3.46 -32.13
N LEU A 228 1.60 3.48 -31.62
CA LEU A 228 2.00 4.38 -30.55
C LEU A 228 2.03 5.83 -31.03
N TYR A 229 2.51 6.10 -32.25
CA TYR A 229 2.52 7.45 -32.82
C TYR A 229 1.10 8.00 -32.99
N PHE A 230 0.18 7.20 -33.52
CA PHE A 230 -1.22 7.59 -33.69
C PHE A 230 -1.91 7.80 -32.34
N PHE A 231 -1.68 6.90 -31.39
CA PHE A 231 -2.18 7.03 -30.02
C PHE A 231 -1.63 8.28 -29.34
N THR A 232 -0.32 8.49 -29.38
CA THR A 232 0.33 9.65 -28.75
C THR A 232 -0.19 10.96 -29.35
N ARG A 233 -0.37 11.03 -30.66
CA ARG A 233 -0.92 12.21 -31.35
C ARG A 233 -2.36 12.50 -30.91
N ASN A 234 -3.22 11.50 -30.91
CA ASN A 234 -4.62 11.65 -30.51
C ASN A 234 -4.74 11.99 -29.02
N TYR A 235 -3.90 11.39 -28.20
CA TYR A 235 -3.82 11.65 -26.78
C TYR A 235 -3.39 13.08 -26.48
N ILE A 236 -2.33 13.58 -27.11
CA ILE A 236 -1.85 14.95 -27.00
C ILE A 236 -2.96 15.93 -27.41
N PHE A 237 -3.59 15.69 -28.57
CA PHE A 237 -4.69 16.51 -29.04
C PHE A 237 -5.84 16.55 -28.04
N SER A 238 -6.28 15.43 -27.52
CA SER A 238 -7.36 15.32 -26.53
C SER A 238 -7.01 16.01 -25.22
N THR A 239 -5.75 15.92 -24.79
CA THR A 239 -5.24 16.60 -23.61
C THR A 239 -5.22 18.11 -23.81
N LEU A 240 -4.74 18.61 -24.94
CA LEU A 240 -4.82 20.02 -25.28
C LEU A 240 -6.26 20.53 -25.32
N LEU A 241 -7.17 19.75 -25.89
CA LEU A 241 -8.58 20.11 -25.99
C LEU A 241 -9.22 20.27 -24.59
N ILE A 242 -8.95 19.38 -23.62
CA ILE A 242 -9.52 19.53 -22.27
C ILE A 242 -8.99 20.79 -21.56
N TYR A 243 -7.70 21.13 -21.73
CA TYR A 243 -7.15 22.37 -21.21
C TYR A 243 -7.76 23.60 -21.90
N LEU A 244 -7.94 23.54 -23.24
CA LEU A 244 -8.60 24.61 -23.97
C LEU A 244 -10.04 24.84 -23.50
N VAL A 245 -10.82 23.79 -23.30
CA VAL A 245 -12.18 23.89 -22.74
C VAL A 245 -12.14 24.56 -21.36
N GLY A 246 -11.19 24.16 -20.50
CA GLY A 246 -10.98 24.79 -19.19
C GLY A 246 -10.60 26.25 -19.29
N LEU A 247 -9.60 26.61 -20.11
CA LEU A 247 -9.11 27.99 -20.30
C LEU A 247 -10.16 28.91 -20.95
N CYS A 248 -10.83 28.43 -22.01
CA CYS A 248 -11.92 29.19 -22.63
C CYS A 248 -13.07 29.45 -21.65
N GLY A 249 -13.43 28.41 -20.89
CA GLY A 249 -14.44 28.52 -19.85
C GLY A 249 -14.05 29.53 -18.75
N LEU A 250 -12.78 29.50 -18.29
CA LEU A 250 -12.23 30.49 -17.37
C LEU A 250 -12.25 31.90 -17.96
N GLY A 251 -11.83 32.07 -19.22
CA GLY A 251 -11.89 33.32 -19.94
C GLY A 251 -13.31 33.87 -19.97
N LEU A 252 -14.30 33.07 -20.37
CA LEU A 252 -15.72 33.47 -20.37
C LEU A 252 -16.24 33.77 -18.95
N HIS A 253 -15.78 33.01 -17.93
CA HIS A 253 -16.19 33.23 -16.54
C HIS A 253 -15.69 34.60 -15.99
N PHE A 254 -14.42 34.94 -16.26
CA PHE A 254 -13.80 36.17 -15.79
C PHE A 254 -14.00 37.35 -16.74
N PHE A 255 -14.52 37.14 -17.96
CA PHE A 255 -14.77 38.23 -18.94
C PHE A 255 -15.61 39.34 -18.37
N LYS A 256 -16.59 39.01 -17.54
CA LYS A 256 -17.42 40.00 -16.85
C LYS A 256 -16.58 40.96 -16.01
N TYR A 257 -15.63 40.43 -15.24
CA TYR A 257 -14.74 41.24 -14.39
C TYR A 257 -13.78 42.08 -15.21
N LEU A 258 -13.25 41.52 -16.32
CA LEU A 258 -12.42 42.26 -17.26
C LEU A 258 -13.19 43.41 -17.91
N LYS A 259 -14.43 43.19 -18.32
CA LYS A 259 -15.29 44.24 -18.89
C LYS A 259 -15.59 45.34 -17.88
N GLU A 260 -15.80 45.01 -16.62
CA GLU A 260 -15.99 45.99 -15.53
C GLU A 260 -14.70 46.81 -15.25
N LEU A 261 -13.53 46.18 -15.36
CA LEU A 261 -12.22 46.84 -15.23
C LEU A 261 -11.95 47.81 -16.36
N VAL A 262 -12.23 47.43 -17.61
CA VAL A 262 -12.00 48.24 -18.80
C VAL A 262 -12.96 49.44 -18.85
N LYS A 263 -14.20 49.30 -18.40
CA LYS A 263 -15.19 50.40 -18.39
C LYS A 263 -14.90 51.53 -17.39
N LYS A 264 -14.09 51.28 -16.37
CA LYS A 264 -13.77 52.25 -15.30
C LYS A 264 -12.30 52.66 -15.34
N ASN A 265 -12.02 53.63 -16.15
CA ASN A 265 -10.70 54.27 -16.37
C ASN A 265 -10.20 55.10 -15.15
N ASN A 266 -10.29 54.62 -13.90
CA ASN A 266 -9.88 55.37 -12.70
C ASN A 266 -8.95 54.54 -11.78
N ASN A 267 -7.90 55.21 -11.29
CA ASN A 267 -6.77 54.73 -10.51
C ASN A 267 -7.04 54.02 -9.14
N LYS A 268 -8.28 53.63 -8.81
CA LYS A 268 -8.65 52.87 -7.61
C LYS A 268 -9.24 51.49 -7.92
N ILE A 269 -8.66 50.84 -8.91
CA ILE A 269 -9.21 49.62 -9.57
C ILE A 269 -9.19 48.40 -8.64
N LEU A 270 -8.14 48.21 -7.85
CA LEU A 270 -7.94 46.99 -7.04
C LEU A 270 -8.85 46.87 -5.80
N GLU A 271 -9.32 47.99 -5.25
CA GLU A 271 -10.16 47.98 -4.04
C GLU A 271 -11.65 47.68 -4.29
N ARG A 272 -12.12 47.70 -5.54
CA ARG A 272 -13.56 47.64 -5.87
C ARG A 272 -14.08 46.39 -6.54
N VAL A 273 -13.21 45.50 -7.03
CA VAL A 273 -13.65 44.19 -7.58
C VAL A 273 -13.85 43.19 -6.43
N LYS A 274 -15.02 43.19 -5.81
CA LYS A 274 -15.37 42.18 -4.80
C LYS A 274 -15.63 40.86 -5.49
N LEU A 275 -14.60 39.98 -5.51
CA LEU A 275 -14.74 38.60 -5.95
C LEU A 275 -15.76 37.88 -5.08
N GLN A 276 -16.69 37.15 -5.72
CA GLN A 276 -17.62 36.28 -5.00
C GLN A 276 -16.86 35.13 -4.34
N PRO A 277 -17.37 34.53 -3.26
CA PRO A 277 -16.70 33.42 -2.60
C PRO A 277 -16.36 32.24 -3.55
N LYS A 278 -17.24 31.93 -4.51
CA LYS A 278 -17.02 30.90 -5.52
C LYS A 278 -15.87 31.22 -6.48
N ASP A 279 -15.68 32.51 -6.83
CA ASP A 279 -14.60 32.94 -7.74
C ASP A 279 -13.23 32.83 -7.05
N LYS A 280 -13.18 33.16 -5.74
CA LYS A 280 -11.98 32.94 -4.93
C LYS A 280 -11.59 31.44 -4.89
N VAL A 281 -12.58 30.57 -4.70
CA VAL A 281 -12.36 29.14 -4.74
C VAL A 281 -11.86 28.69 -6.11
N LEU A 282 -12.46 29.18 -7.19
CA LEU A 282 -12.01 28.84 -8.56
C LEU A 282 -10.54 29.26 -8.79
N ILE A 283 -10.15 30.48 -8.35
CA ILE A 283 -8.75 30.92 -8.43
C ILE A 283 -7.82 29.98 -7.64
N ILE A 284 -8.22 29.59 -6.43
CA ILE A 284 -7.45 28.65 -5.61
C ILE A 284 -7.28 27.32 -6.33
N LEU A 285 -8.33 26.78 -6.95
CA LEU A 285 -8.25 25.52 -7.71
C LEU A 285 -7.30 25.62 -8.90
N VAL A 286 -7.30 26.74 -9.61
CA VAL A 286 -6.36 27.00 -10.72
C VAL A 286 -4.91 27.08 -10.21
N LEU A 287 -4.68 27.74 -9.08
CA LEU A 287 -3.34 27.81 -8.48
C LEU A 287 -2.87 26.40 -8.05
N ILE A 288 -3.77 25.61 -7.48
CA ILE A 288 -3.43 24.23 -7.08
C ILE A 288 -3.19 23.33 -8.30
N LEU A 289 -3.94 23.53 -9.40
CA LEU A 289 -3.66 22.84 -10.66
C LEU A 289 -2.24 23.17 -11.16
N GLY A 290 -1.83 24.42 -11.13
CA GLY A 290 -0.47 24.83 -11.46
C GLY A 290 0.59 24.20 -10.56
N LEU A 291 0.33 24.14 -9.25
CA LEU A 291 1.21 23.44 -8.30
C LEU A 291 1.26 21.93 -8.57
N GLY A 292 0.14 21.31 -8.90
CA GLY A 292 0.07 19.88 -9.27
C GLY A 292 0.96 19.58 -10.48
N LEU A 293 0.86 20.40 -11.54
CA LEU A 293 1.72 20.29 -12.73
C LEU A 293 3.21 20.52 -12.38
N PHE A 294 3.49 21.50 -11.52
CA PHE A 294 4.85 21.80 -11.08
C PHE A 294 5.48 20.63 -10.32
N PHE A 295 4.75 20.01 -9.39
CA PHE A 295 5.28 18.89 -8.63
C PHE A 295 5.29 17.57 -9.42
N ALA A 296 4.39 17.38 -10.38
CA ALA A 296 4.35 16.19 -11.22
C ALA A 296 5.63 15.99 -12.05
N LYS A 297 6.32 17.07 -12.41
CA LYS A 297 7.60 17.00 -13.14
C LYS A 297 8.80 16.58 -12.29
N ALA A 298 8.63 16.44 -10.99
CA ALA A 298 9.69 16.10 -10.01
C ALA A 298 10.91 17.05 -10.08
N ASP A 299 12.10 16.49 -10.27
CA ASP A 299 13.39 17.20 -10.33
C ASP A 299 13.72 17.85 -11.69
N GLN A 300 12.82 17.70 -12.67
CA GLN A 300 13.04 18.27 -14.01
C GLN A 300 12.93 19.80 -14.02
N ARG A 301 13.71 20.43 -14.93
CA ARG A 301 13.70 21.90 -15.11
C ARG A 301 12.31 22.43 -15.56
N PRO A 302 11.96 23.66 -15.20
CA PRO A 302 12.65 24.63 -14.35
C PRO A 302 12.41 24.35 -12.84
N LEU A 303 13.33 24.77 -11.98
CA LEU A 303 13.19 24.73 -10.51
C LEU A 303 12.97 23.31 -9.90
N GLY A 304 13.51 22.27 -10.53
CA GLY A 304 13.47 20.89 -10.01
C GLY A 304 14.17 20.72 -8.68
N GLU A 305 15.15 21.58 -8.41
CA GLU A 305 15.90 21.63 -7.15
C GLU A 305 14.98 21.81 -5.93
N ILE A 306 13.85 22.49 -6.08
CA ILE A 306 12.85 22.66 -5.02
C ILE A 306 12.27 21.30 -4.64
N PHE A 307 11.91 20.47 -5.63
CA PHE A 307 11.42 19.12 -5.37
C PHE A 307 12.48 18.25 -4.69
N THR A 308 13.70 18.26 -5.21
CA THR A 308 14.84 17.52 -4.64
C THR A 308 15.14 17.98 -3.20
N PHE A 309 15.11 19.28 -2.93
CA PHE A 309 15.28 19.82 -1.58
C PHE A 309 14.16 19.30 -0.64
N MET A 310 12.89 19.40 -1.06
CA MET A 310 11.76 18.94 -0.26
C MET A 310 11.83 17.43 -0.03
N TYR A 311 12.20 16.66 -1.06
CA TYR A 311 12.33 15.22 -0.97
C TYR A 311 13.39 14.78 0.06
N ASN A 312 14.56 15.45 0.08
CA ASN A 312 15.67 15.10 0.94
C ASN A 312 15.59 15.71 2.34
N LYS A 313 14.90 16.84 2.52
CA LYS A 313 14.94 17.62 3.76
C LYS A 313 13.61 17.71 4.49
N VAL A 314 12.48 17.54 3.79
CA VAL A 314 11.15 17.62 4.45
C VAL A 314 10.71 16.23 4.88
N PRO A 315 10.49 16.00 6.19
CA PRO A 315 10.01 14.71 6.67
C PRO A 315 8.74 14.26 5.93
N PHE A 316 8.66 12.98 5.61
CA PHE A 316 7.55 12.33 4.89
C PHE A 316 7.34 12.77 3.44
N PHE A 317 8.06 13.76 2.91
CA PHE A 317 7.90 14.19 1.51
C PHE A 317 8.34 13.09 0.52
N SER A 318 9.19 12.16 0.95
CA SER A 318 9.60 10.98 0.17
C SER A 318 8.43 10.07 -0.25
N VAL A 319 7.24 10.21 0.34
CA VAL A 319 6.02 9.53 -0.12
C VAL A 319 5.66 9.90 -1.57
N PHE A 320 6.12 11.07 -2.04
CA PHE A 320 5.88 11.55 -3.41
C PHE A 320 6.96 11.10 -4.42
N ARG A 321 7.66 10.00 -4.16
CA ARG A 321 8.77 9.49 -5.01
C ARG A 321 8.40 9.24 -6.48
N SER A 322 7.16 8.88 -6.78
CA SER A 322 6.63 8.79 -8.15
C SER A 322 5.73 10.00 -8.37
N ALA A 323 6.35 11.16 -8.58
CA ALA A 323 5.67 12.44 -8.51
C ALA A 323 4.58 12.59 -9.57
N ASP A 324 4.83 12.17 -10.80
CA ASP A 324 3.88 12.16 -11.90
C ASP A 324 2.63 11.32 -11.59
N VAL A 325 2.82 10.09 -11.10
CA VAL A 325 1.73 9.20 -10.70
C VAL A 325 0.96 9.76 -9.50
N ARG A 326 1.63 10.45 -8.57
CA ARG A 326 0.98 10.96 -7.36
C ARG A 326 0.22 12.26 -7.64
N PHE A 327 0.91 13.27 -8.18
CA PHE A 327 0.31 14.57 -8.47
C PHE A 327 -0.63 14.54 -9.67
N GLY A 328 -0.52 13.52 -10.53
CA GLY A 328 -1.47 13.29 -11.60
C GLY A 328 -2.91 13.19 -11.14
N PHE A 329 -3.17 12.51 -10.05
CA PHE A 329 -4.48 12.48 -9.41
C PHE A 329 -4.99 13.90 -9.08
N LEU A 330 -4.11 14.74 -8.51
CA LEU A 330 -4.47 16.12 -8.17
C LEU A 330 -4.83 16.93 -9.41
N ILE A 331 -4.07 16.77 -10.51
CA ILE A 331 -4.33 17.47 -11.76
C ILE A 331 -5.71 17.10 -12.31
N VAL A 332 -6.03 15.80 -12.40
CA VAL A 332 -7.34 15.32 -12.90
C VAL A 332 -8.48 15.81 -12.02
N PHE A 333 -8.32 15.76 -10.70
CA PHE A 333 -9.35 16.21 -9.77
C PHE A 333 -9.57 17.73 -9.86
N MET A 334 -8.48 18.52 -9.97
CA MET A 334 -8.58 19.98 -10.14
C MET A 334 -9.23 20.35 -11.47
N LEU A 335 -8.80 19.75 -12.58
CA LEU A 335 -9.42 19.97 -13.89
C LEU A 335 -10.91 19.64 -13.87
N SER A 336 -11.32 18.49 -13.34
CA SER A 336 -12.73 18.10 -13.24
C SER A 336 -13.54 19.13 -12.44
N THR A 337 -12.97 19.60 -11.32
CA THR A 337 -13.64 20.59 -10.49
C THR A 337 -13.71 21.95 -11.19
N ILE A 338 -12.64 22.40 -11.85
CA ILE A 338 -12.63 23.64 -12.65
C ILE A 338 -13.68 23.56 -13.77
N LEU A 339 -13.73 22.44 -14.50
CA LEU A 339 -14.72 22.20 -15.55
C LEU A 339 -16.16 22.31 -15.01
N LEU A 340 -16.41 21.86 -13.78
CA LEU A 340 -17.72 22.03 -13.13
C LEU A 340 -18.07 23.51 -12.92
N PHE A 341 -17.10 24.35 -12.51
CA PHE A 341 -17.30 25.77 -12.31
C PHE A 341 -17.54 26.52 -13.64
N VAL A 342 -16.88 26.13 -14.72
CA VAL A 342 -16.96 26.84 -16.01
C VAL A 342 -18.03 26.29 -16.94
N SER A 343 -18.51 25.04 -16.75
CA SER A 343 -19.54 24.41 -17.60
C SER A 343 -20.80 25.29 -17.80
N PRO A 344 -21.30 26.10 -16.82
CA PRO A 344 -22.45 26.97 -17.05
C PRO A 344 -22.22 28.07 -18.07
N LYS A 345 -20.99 28.30 -18.52
CA LYS A 345 -20.60 29.34 -19.49
C LYS A 345 -20.52 28.83 -20.90
N ILE A 346 -20.59 27.52 -21.10
CA ILE A 346 -20.48 26.83 -22.39
C ILE A 346 -21.85 26.19 -22.68
N ASN A 347 -22.24 26.17 -23.94
CA ASN A 347 -23.44 25.46 -24.35
C ASN A 347 -23.32 24.00 -23.96
N LYS A 348 -24.35 23.42 -23.30
CA LYS A 348 -24.32 22.08 -22.72
C LYS A 348 -24.03 20.98 -23.74
N TYR A 349 -24.53 21.09 -24.97
CA TYR A 349 -24.30 20.10 -26.04
C TYR A 349 -22.89 20.20 -26.60
N VAL A 350 -22.38 21.43 -26.76
CA VAL A 350 -20.99 21.67 -27.15
C VAL A 350 -20.04 21.15 -26.07
N PHE A 351 -20.31 21.43 -24.81
CA PHE A 351 -19.51 20.94 -23.69
C PHE A 351 -19.49 19.41 -23.66
N PHE A 352 -20.66 18.77 -23.80
CA PHE A 352 -20.78 17.33 -23.89
C PHE A 352 -19.95 16.75 -25.04
N GLY A 353 -20.14 17.27 -26.26
CA GLY A 353 -19.42 16.81 -27.45
C GLY A 353 -17.91 16.93 -27.30
N LEU A 354 -17.42 18.05 -26.75
CA LEU A 354 -15.97 18.27 -26.53
C LEU A 354 -15.39 17.27 -25.53
N ILE A 355 -16.04 17.05 -24.38
CA ILE A 355 -15.56 16.10 -23.38
C ILE A 355 -15.63 14.66 -23.93
N PHE A 356 -16.66 14.33 -24.68
CA PHE A 356 -16.78 13.02 -25.32
C PHE A 356 -15.65 12.77 -26.34
N ILE A 357 -15.30 13.75 -27.16
CA ILE A 357 -14.14 13.67 -28.07
C ILE A 357 -12.84 13.49 -27.28
N VAL A 358 -12.68 14.19 -26.14
CA VAL A 358 -11.52 14.00 -25.25
C VAL A 358 -11.46 12.56 -24.76
N MET A 359 -12.56 12.00 -24.29
CA MET A 359 -12.61 10.60 -23.82
C MET A 359 -12.28 9.62 -24.92
N LEU A 360 -12.87 9.78 -26.12
CA LEU A 360 -12.54 8.92 -27.25
C LEU A 360 -11.05 8.97 -27.62
N GLY A 361 -10.44 10.16 -27.58
CA GLY A 361 -9.02 10.29 -27.89
C GLY A 361 -8.09 9.76 -26.81
N GLN A 362 -8.48 9.83 -25.54
CA GLN A 362 -7.68 9.33 -24.41
C GLN A 362 -7.85 7.83 -24.19
N ASP A 363 -9.05 7.30 -24.41
CA ASP A 363 -9.43 5.95 -23.97
C ASP A 363 -9.72 4.99 -25.12
N ILE A 364 -9.29 5.34 -26.34
CA ILE A 364 -9.56 4.53 -27.54
C ILE A 364 -9.06 3.08 -27.39
N LEU A 365 -7.92 2.87 -26.72
CA LEU A 365 -7.37 1.54 -26.47
C LEU A 365 -8.21 0.74 -25.47
N PHE A 366 -8.96 1.43 -24.62
CA PHE A 366 -9.88 0.78 -23.68
C PHE A 366 -11.16 0.35 -24.41
N PHE A 367 -11.69 1.22 -25.26
CA PHE A 367 -12.92 0.92 -26.01
C PHE A 367 -12.73 -0.18 -27.05
N ASN A 368 -11.56 -0.35 -27.62
CA ASN A 368 -11.26 -1.43 -28.57
C ASN A 368 -10.82 -2.74 -27.88
N GLY A 369 -10.78 -2.77 -26.54
CA GLY A 369 -10.41 -3.95 -25.76
C GLY A 369 -8.91 -4.25 -25.70
N THR A 370 -8.06 -3.56 -26.46
CA THR A 370 -6.60 -3.80 -26.46
C THR A 370 -5.95 -3.47 -25.11
N ALA A 371 -6.63 -2.65 -24.31
CA ALA A 371 -6.22 -2.35 -22.94
C ALA A 371 -6.41 -3.53 -21.98
N ILE A 372 -7.34 -4.43 -22.26
CA ILE A 372 -7.72 -5.55 -21.38
C ILE A 372 -7.14 -6.85 -21.89
N TYR A 373 -7.19 -7.05 -23.20
CA TYR A 373 -6.69 -8.24 -23.88
C TYR A 373 -5.45 -7.85 -24.68
N GLY A 374 -4.28 -8.26 -24.25
CA GLY A 374 -3.08 -8.17 -25.04
C GLY A 374 -3.29 -8.81 -26.41
N GLN A 375 -2.82 -8.20 -27.48
CA GLN A 375 -2.76 -8.89 -28.76
C GLN A 375 -1.54 -9.79 -28.77
N ASN A 376 -1.78 -11.10 -28.71
CA ASN A 376 -0.78 -12.12 -28.93
C ASN A 376 -0.37 -12.10 -30.40
N LYS A 377 0.65 -11.34 -30.76
CA LYS A 377 1.51 -11.60 -31.92
C LYS A 377 2.84 -10.89 -31.73
N GLU A 378 3.89 -11.65 -31.63
CA GLU A 378 5.31 -11.30 -31.78
C GLU A 378 5.67 -9.88 -31.35
N GLY A 379 5.67 -9.62 -30.05
CA GLY A 379 5.96 -8.32 -29.48
C GLY A 379 5.00 -7.88 -28.39
N SER A 380 4.27 -8.80 -27.88
CA SER A 380 3.57 -8.99 -26.62
C SER A 380 3.14 -7.76 -25.84
N PHE A 381 1.86 -7.57 -25.77
CA PHE A 381 1.22 -7.03 -24.59
C PHE A 381 1.30 -8.11 -23.50
N TYR A 382 1.64 -7.72 -22.29
CA TYR A 382 1.58 -8.61 -21.12
C TYR A 382 0.12 -8.99 -20.90
N ASP A 383 -0.18 -10.27 -21.10
CA ASP A 383 -1.50 -10.75 -20.80
C ASP A 383 -1.73 -10.64 -19.30
N ARG A 384 -2.74 -9.89 -18.87
CA ARG A 384 -3.04 -9.68 -17.48
C ARG A 384 -3.86 -10.81 -16.87
N ILE A 385 -4.39 -11.66 -17.72
CA ILE A 385 -5.05 -12.90 -17.36
C ILE A 385 -4.04 -14.00 -17.52
N VAL A 386 -3.43 -14.39 -16.41
CA VAL A 386 -2.44 -15.46 -16.40
C VAL A 386 -3.13 -16.76 -15.99
N TYR A 387 -3.03 -17.76 -16.84
CA TYR A 387 -3.44 -19.11 -16.49
C TYR A 387 -2.32 -19.81 -15.74
N ILE A 388 -2.63 -20.25 -14.51
CA ILE A 388 -1.67 -21.01 -13.71
C ILE A 388 -1.43 -22.36 -14.39
N SER A 389 -0.24 -22.55 -14.94
CA SER A 389 0.16 -23.78 -15.66
C SER A 389 0.10 -25.01 -14.75
N LYS A 390 0.08 -26.19 -15.36
CA LYS A 390 0.13 -27.46 -14.59
C LYS A 390 1.39 -27.56 -13.73
N ASP A 391 2.51 -27.08 -14.22
CA ASP A 391 3.80 -27.08 -13.51
C ASP A 391 3.70 -26.29 -12.19
N TYR A 392 3.06 -25.11 -12.21
CA TYR A 392 2.79 -24.34 -11.01
C TYR A 392 1.84 -25.06 -10.05
N GLN A 393 0.76 -25.66 -10.57
CA GLN A 393 -0.21 -26.39 -9.75
C GLN A 393 0.43 -27.56 -9.01
N GLU A 394 1.35 -28.28 -9.65
CA GLU A 394 2.12 -29.39 -9.05
C GLU A 394 3.01 -28.91 -7.90
N VAL A 395 3.75 -27.82 -8.09
CA VAL A 395 4.59 -27.21 -7.04
C VAL A 395 3.74 -26.77 -5.85
N ILE A 396 2.64 -26.03 -6.13
CA ILE A 396 1.72 -25.56 -5.10
C ILE A 396 1.17 -26.74 -4.29
N LYS A 397 0.69 -27.79 -4.98
CA LYS A 397 0.16 -29.00 -4.33
C LYS A 397 1.22 -29.71 -3.50
N THR A 398 2.41 -29.90 -4.04
CA THR A 398 3.51 -30.62 -3.38
C THR A 398 3.91 -29.94 -2.07
N ILE A 399 4.06 -28.62 -2.08
CA ILE A 399 4.50 -27.87 -0.88
C ILE A 399 3.35 -27.68 0.11
N ASN A 400 2.11 -27.45 -0.35
CA ASN A 400 0.95 -27.24 0.52
C ASN A 400 0.47 -28.53 1.21
N LEU A 401 0.70 -29.70 0.63
CA LEU A 401 0.41 -31.00 1.28
C LEU A 401 1.33 -31.30 2.46
N ASP A 402 2.48 -30.63 2.56
CA ASP A 402 3.36 -30.78 3.72
C ASP A 402 2.83 -29.98 4.91
N ASN A 403 2.06 -30.64 5.75
CA ASN A 403 1.55 -30.13 7.04
C ASN A 403 2.56 -30.28 8.19
N GLY A 404 3.82 -30.62 7.88
CA GLY A 404 4.88 -30.81 8.86
C GLY A 404 5.40 -29.50 9.47
N SER A 405 6.64 -29.55 9.95
CA SER A 405 7.31 -28.44 10.62
C SER A 405 7.33 -27.13 9.84
N PHE A 406 7.36 -26.03 10.56
CA PHE A 406 7.50 -24.69 9.99
C PHE A 406 8.86 -24.57 9.28
N GLY A 407 8.87 -23.94 8.12
CA GLY A 407 10.08 -23.64 7.36
C GLY A 407 9.76 -22.74 6.17
N PHE A 408 10.79 -22.05 5.70
CA PHE A 408 10.70 -21.12 4.57
C PHE A 408 10.91 -21.82 3.23
N VAL A 409 10.43 -21.18 2.17
CA VAL A 409 10.70 -21.52 0.79
C VAL A 409 11.68 -20.51 0.20
N LEU A 410 12.76 -20.98 -0.40
CA LEU A 410 13.75 -20.18 -1.11
C LEU A 410 13.60 -20.42 -2.62
N PRO A 411 13.05 -19.48 -3.39
CA PRO A 411 13.08 -19.54 -4.85
C PRO A 411 14.49 -19.16 -5.35
N LEU A 412 14.96 -19.80 -6.39
CA LEU A 412 16.20 -19.49 -7.08
C LEU A 412 15.94 -19.34 -8.60
N PRO A 413 16.17 -18.17 -9.15
CA PRO A 413 16.68 -16.94 -8.52
C PRO A 413 15.70 -16.33 -7.52
N PRO A 414 16.19 -15.70 -6.42
CA PRO A 414 15.35 -15.15 -5.35
C PRO A 414 14.78 -13.77 -5.74
N VAL A 415 14.09 -13.68 -6.86
CA VAL A 415 13.51 -12.45 -7.43
C VAL A 415 12.07 -12.31 -6.97
N GLU A 416 11.76 -11.23 -6.25
CA GLU A 416 10.39 -10.92 -5.82
C GLU A 416 9.57 -10.25 -6.91
N PHE A 417 10.23 -9.45 -7.76
CA PHE A 417 9.62 -8.72 -8.85
C PHE A 417 10.42 -8.97 -10.13
N GLY A 418 9.80 -9.60 -11.12
CA GLY A 418 10.48 -10.02 -12.34
C GLY A 418 9.54 -10.15 -13.52
N ASP A 419 10.09 -10.61 -14.62
CA ASP A 419 9.38 -11.07 -15.80
C ASP A 419 9.31 -12.59 -15.73
N TYR A 420 8.10 -13.12 -15.53
CA TYR A 420 7.82 -14.54 -15.36
C TYR A 420 7.15 -15.10 -16.60
N GLU A 421 7.72 -16.13 -17.18
CA GLU A 421 7.21 -16.86 -18.32
C GLU A 421 6.36 -18.06 -17.83
N PHE A 422 5.04 -18.01 -18.01
CA PHE A 422 4.12 -19.05 -17.52
C PHE A 422 3.92 -20.19 -18.52
N ASP A 423 3.90 -19.86 -19.80
CA ASP A 423 3.89 -20.76 -20.94
C ASP A 423 4.56 -20.05 -22.10
N LYS A 424 4.80 -20.75 -23.23
CA LYS A 424 5.59 -20.23 -24.36
C LYS A 424 5.18 -18.85 -24.90
N GLU A 425 4.03 -18.32 -24.49
CA GLU A 425 3.47 -17.06 -24.96
C GLU A 425 2.86 -16.18 -23.85
N GLU A 426 2.83 -16.63 -22.58
CA GLU A 426 2.25 -15.88 -21.47
C GLU A 426 3.34 -15.36 -20.54
N HIS A 427 3.45 -14.05 -20.43
CA HIS A 427 4.39 -13.38 -19.54
C HIS A 427 3.67 -12.61 -18.44
N HIS A 428 4.22 -12.65 -17.25
CA HIS A 428 3.79 -11.83 -16.12
C HIS A 428 4.94 -10.96 -15.63
N ILE A 429 4.86 -9.65 -15.87
CA ILE A 429 5.77 -8.72 -15.20
C ILE A 429 5.12 -8.22 -13.92
N GLY A 430 5.74 -8.56 -12.81
CA GLY A 430 5.21 -8.17 -11.50
C GLY A 430 5.81 -8.94 -10.35
N GLN A 431 5.07 -8.98 -9.25
CA GLN A 431 5.45 -9.80 -8.10
C GLN A 431 5.27 -11.28 -8.40
N ASP A 432 6.15 -12.09 -7.82
CA ASP A 432 6.03 -13.54 -7.88
C ASP A 432 4.66 -14.01 -7.34
N MET A 433 4.03 -14.91 -8.10
CA MET A 433 2.73 -15.47 -7.74
C MET A 433 2.81 -16.61 -6.73
N LEU A 434 3.95 -17.34 -6.66
CA LEU A 434 4.10 -18.49 -5.78
C LEU A 434 3.82 -18.19 -4.30
N PRO A 435 4.28 -17.06 -3.71
CA PRO A 435 3.99 -16.74 -2.31
C PRO A 435 2.52 -16.50 -1.99
N LYS A 436 1.72 -16.18 -3.02
CA LYS A 436 0.28 -15.99 -2.86
C LYS A 436 -0.49 -17.32 -2.91
N LEU A 437 0.11 -18.35 -3.47
CA LEU A 437 -0.52 -19.64 -3.74
C LEU A 437 0.00 -20.76 -2.82
N ILE A 438 1.18 -20.59 -2.23
CA ILE A 438 1.80 -21.51 -1.29
C ILE A 438 1.63 -20.98 0.14
N ASN A 439 1.16 -21.86 1.04
CA ASN A 439 0.87 -21.53 2.44
C ASN A 439 2.12 -21.50 3.36
N LYS A 440 3.31 -21.43 2.79
CA LYS A 440 4.58 -21.31 3.51
C LYS A 440 5.24 -19.96 3.22
N PRO A 441 5.96 -19.37 4.18
CA PRO A 441 6.66 -18.10 3.97
C PRO A 441 7.83 -18.25 3.00
N PHE A 442 8.08 -17.24 2.21
CA PHE A 442 9.15 -17.16 1.23
C PHE A 442 10.29 -16.25 1.66
N VAL A 443 11.50 -16.54 1.20
CA VAL A 443 12.68 -15.69 1.37
C VAL A 443 13.06 -15.09 0.02
N TYR A 444 13.03 -13.77 -0.09
CA TYR A 444 13.38 -13.03 -1.31
C TYR A 444 14.44 -11.98 -1.09
N THR A 445 15.13 -11.60 -2.17
CA THR A 445 15.88 -10.35 -2.23
C THR A 445 14.90 -9.21 -2.40
N SER A 446 14.46 -8.59 -1.30
CA SER A 446 13.68 -7.35 -1.42
C SER A 446 14.57 -6.23 -1.92
N GLN A 447 14.31 -5.74 -3.11
CA GLN A 447 14.92 -4.50 -3.62
C GLN A 447 14.37 -3.26 -2.89
N SER A 448 13.28 -3.40 -2.16
CA SER A 448 12.50 -2.27 -1.65
C SER A 448 12.64 -1.99 -0.16
N THR A 449 13.21 -2.90 0.64
CA THR A 449 13.33 -2.69 2.09
C THR A 449 14.65 -3.21 2.63
N GLY A 450 15.47 -2.32 3.21
CA GLY A 450 16.74 -2.66 3.84
C GLY A 450 16.64 -3.64 5.03
N ILE A 451 15.42 -3.98 5.48
CA ILE A 451 15.15 -4.83 6.66
C ILE A 451 15.51 -6.30 6.41
N SER A 452 15.42 -6.78 5.18
CA SER A 452 15.86 -8.12 4.80
C SER A 452 17.37 -8.23 4.56
N GLY A 453 18.10 -7.11 4.68
CA GLY A 453 19.48 -6.98 4.24
C GLY A 453 20.43 -7.99 4.89
N LEU A 454 20.37 -8.20 6.21
CA LEU A 454 21.28 -9.11 6.89
C LEU A 454 21.04 -10.58 6.52
N THR A 455 19.80 -11.04 6.57
CA THR A 455 19.45 -12.42 6.18
C THR A 455 19.82 -12.69 4.74
N MET A 456 19.43 -11.79 3.83
CA MET A 456 19.69 -11.97 2.41
C MET A 456 21.16 -11.79 2.06
N SER A 457 21.90 -10.85 2.67
CA SER A 457 23.33 -10.71 2.43
C SER A 457 24.10 -11.94 2.90
N THR A 458 23.73 -12.52 4.03
CA THR A 458 24.35 -13.75 4.56
C THR A 458 24.02 -14.94 3.69
N LEU A 459 22.75 -15.13 3.33
CA LEU A 459 22.27 -16.17 2.43
C LEU A 459 22.94 -16.08 1.04
N TYR A 460 22.97 -14.87 0.47
CA TYR A 460 23.59 -14.65 -0.83
C TYR A 460 25.09 -14.92 -0.84
N LYS A 461 25.80 -14.55 0.21
CA LYS A 461 27.22 -14.91 0.38
C LYS A 461 27.43 -16.42 0.38
N SER A 462 26.55 -17.18 1.01
CA SER A 462 26.61 -18.65 1.02
C SER A 462 26.36 -19.25 -0.37
N LEU A 463 25.36 -18.73 -1.08
CA LEU A 463 25.04 -19.17 -2.46
C LEU A 463 26.19 -18.86 -3.44
N VAL A 464 26.75 -17.64 -3.39
CA VAL A 464 27.88 -17.26 -4.26
C VAL A 464 29.11 -18.09 -3.99
N LYS A 465 29.38 -18.43 -2.72
CA LYS A 465 30.50 -19.30 -2.32
C LYS A 465 30.26 -20.79 -2.56
N LYS A 466 29.06 -21.16 -3.05
CA LYS A 466 28.61 -22.56 -3.18
C LYS A 466 28.68 -23.34 -1.86
N ASP A 467 28.55 -22.62 -0.74
CA ASP A 467 28.50 -23.23 0.59
C ASP A 467 27.06 -23.61 0.94
N TYR A 468 26.56 -24.66 0.31
CA TYR A 468 25.19 -25.16 0.53
C TYR A 468 24.98 -25.76 1.92
N LYS A 469 26.05 -26.18 2.60
CA LYS A 469 25.97 -26.67 3.98
C LYS A 469 25.56 -25.56 4.94
N SER A 470 25.99 -24.34 4.69
CA SER A 470 25.58 -23.19 5.52
C SER A 470 24.09 -22.87 5.43
N LEU A 471 23.37 -23.36 4.40
CA LEU A 471 21.90 -23.22 4.33
C LEU A 471 21.18 -23.97 5.45
N SER A 472 21.84 -24.95 6.09
CA SER A 472 21.31 -25.61 7.29
C SER A 472 21.18 -24.67 8.50
N THR A 473 21.90 -23.54 8.53
CA THR A 473 21.76 -22.53 9.59
C THR A 473 20.53 -21.64 9.42
N PHE A 474 19.82 -21.75 8.29
CA PHE A 474 18.60 -21.03 8.01
C PHE A 474 17.39 -21.97 8.13
N PRO A 475 16.21 -21.47 8.49
CA PRO A 475 14.99 -22.27 8.52
C PRO A 475 14.40 -22.47 7.11
N ILE A 476 15.24 -22.78 6.12
CA ILE A 476 14.86 -23.01 4.72
C ILE A 476 14.59 -24.49 4.52
N LYS A 477 13.32 -24.85 4.43
CA LYS A 477 12.84 -26.23 4.25
C LYS A 477 12.77 -26.63 2.79
N TYR A 478 12.38 -25.71 1.90
CA TYR A 478 12.27 -25.95 0.46
C TYR A 478 13.11 -24.97 -0.34
N ILE A 479 13.73 -25.50 -1.39
CA ILE A 479 14.44 -24.70 -2.40
C ILE A 479 13.75 -24.99 -3.73
N ILE A 480 13.31 -23.95 -4.43
CA ILE A 480 12.67 -24.05 -5.74
C ILE A 480 13.63 -23.48 -6.78
N LEU A 481 14.27 -24.33 -7.56
CA LEU A 481 14.99 -23.89 -8.76
C LEU A 481 13.96 -23.69 -9.86
N ARG A 482 13.90 -22.48 -10.39
CA ARG A 482 12.89 -22.05 -11.36
C ARG A 482 13.51 -21.60 -12.67
N ARG A 483 12.83 -21.90 -13.78
CA ARG A 483 13.25 -21.59 -15.15
C ARG A 483 12.33 -20.58 -15.84
N ASP A 484 11.27 -20.15 -15.16
CA ASP A 484 10.26 -19.21 -15.63
C ASP A 484 10.64 -17.73 -15.40
N VAL A 485 11.78 -17.45 -14.81
CA VAL A 485 12.26 -16.09 -14.57
C VAL A 485 13.73 -15.97 -14.89
N THR A 486 14.09 -14.95 -15.66
CA THR A 486 15.47 -14.62 -15.99
C THR A 486 16.01 -13.56 -15.05
N CYS A 487 17.15 -13.82 -14.44
CA CYS A 487 17.88 -12.86 -13.63
C CYS A 487 19.34 -12.78 -14.11
N VAL A 488 19.67 -11.68 -14.78
CA VAL A 488 21.00 -11.48 -15.39
C VAL A 488 22.11 -11.33 -14.33
N SER A 489 21.78 -10.84 -13.15
CA SER A 489 22.73 -10.55 -12.06
C SER A 489 22.74 -11.60 -10.94
N CYS A 490 21.90 -12.65 -11.04
CA CYS A 490 21.77 -13.65 -9.99
C CYS A 490 22.72 -14.83 -10.25
N THR A 491 23.38 -15.30 -9.21
CA THR A 491 24.11 -16.57 -9.24
C THR A 491 23.15 -17.70 -8.90
N ASN A 492 22.76 -18.50 -9.89
CA ASN A 492 21.95 -19.67 -9.68
C ASN A 492 22.83 -20.92 -9.55
N PRO A 493 22.60 -21.80 -8.56
CA PRO A 493 23.24 -23.12 -8.52
C PRO A 493 22.77 -23.99 -9.68
N SER A 494 23.61 -24.92 -10.11
CA SER A 494 23.20 -25.94 -11.06
C SER A 494 22.28 -26.98 -10.38
N GLU A 495 21.51 -27.70 -11.18
CA GLU A 495 20.68 -28.81 -10.67
C GLU A 495 21.53 -29.89 -9.97
N ILE A 496 22.70 -30.19 -10.52
CA ILE A 496 23.62 -31.19 -9.97
C ILE A 496 24.08 -30.77 -8.57
N GLU A 497 24.52 -29.53 -8.40
CA GLU A 497 24.97 -29.02 -7.11
C GLU A 497 23.84 -29.05 -6.04
N LEU A 498 22.59 -28.83 -6.44
CA LEU A 498 21.46 -28.96 -5.52
C LEU A 498 21.11 -30.41 -5.19
N GLN A 499 21.19 -31.32 -6.16
CA GLN A 499 20.93 -32.75 -5.95
C GLN A 499 21.96 -33.43 -5.02
N ASP A 500 23.22 -32.97 -5.06
CA ASP A 500 24.27 -33.45 -4.18
C ASP A 500 24.07 -33.07 -2.70
N ASN A 501 23.28 -32.04 -2.44
CA ASN A 501 23.08 -31.47 -1.10
C ASN A 501 21.65 -31.61 -0.56
N PHE A 502 20.63 -31.75 -1.42
CA PHE A 502 19.22 -31.73 -1.05
C PHE A 502 18.41 -32.81 -1.78
N ASN A 503 17.33 -33.27 -1.16
CA ASN A 503 16.44 -34.29 -1.73
C ASN A 503 15.52 -33.68 -2.78
N LEU A 504 15.60 -34.11 -4.03
CA LEU A 504 14.66 -33.75 -5.08
C LEU A 504 13.29 -34.36 -4.81
N VAL A 505 12.23 -33.50 -4.65
CA VAL A 505 10.85 -33.95 -4.37
C VAL A 505 9.91 -33.78 -5.55
N LEU A 506 10.23 -32.86 -6.46
CA LEU A 506 9.46 -32.62 -7.69
C LEU A 506 10.39 -32.09 -8.79
N LYS A 507 10.23 -32.59 -10.01
CA LYS A 507 10.83 -31.98 -11.20
C LYS A 507 9.82 -31.97 -12.33
N ASN A 508 9.60 -30.80 -12.93
CA ASN A 508 8.84 -30.64 -14.17
C ASN A 508 9.59 -29.68 -15.12
N ASN A 509 8.95 -29.20 -16.18
CA ASN A 509 9.63 -28.37 -17.17
C ASN A 509 10.07 -27.02 -16.59
N THR A 510 9.27 -26.45 -15.71
CA THR A 510 9.46 -25.10 -15.15
C THR A 510 10.20 -25.10 -13.82
N PHE A 511 10.04 -26.13 -13.00
CA PHE A 511 10.56 -26.17 -11.63
C PHE A 511 11.30 -27.44 -11.29
N SER A 512 12.29 -27.29 -10.41
CA SER A 512 12.84 -28.40 -9.62
C SER A 512 12.76 -28.02 -8.14
N VAL A 513 12.02 -28.79 -7.35
CA VAL A 513 11.78 -28.56 -5.93
C VAL A 513 12.62 -29.50 -5.11
N TYR A 514 13.45 -28.96 -4.24
CA TYR A 514 14.32 -29.70 -3.34
C TYR A 514 13.88 -29.48 -1.90
N LYS A 515 13.98 -30.53 -1.09
CA LYS A 515 13.73 -30.48 0.34
C LYS A 515 15.06 -30.56 1.10
N ASN A 516 15.26 -29.61 1.99
CA ASN A 516 16.38 -29.55 2.92
C ASN A 516 15.96 -30.25 4.22
N GLU A 517 16.48 -31.48 4.47
CA GLU A 517 16.15 -32.22 5.68
C GLU A 517 16.93 -31.72 6.91
N ALA A 518 18.05 -31.00 6.70
CA ALA A 518 18.94 -30.54 7.75
C ALA A 518 18.75 -29.03 8.09
N TYR A 519 17.59 -28.47 7.78
CA TYR A 519 17.35 -27.03 8.04
C TYR A 519 17.22 -26.72 9.54
N SER A 520 17.63 -25.52 9.93
CA SER A 520 17.52 -25.03 11.31
C SER A 520 16.05 -24.82 11.71
N PRO A 521 15.64 -25.19 12.94
CA PRO A 521 14.33 -24.82 13.45
C PRO A 521 14.22 -23.29 13.60
N ILE A 522 12.99 -22.75 13.56
CA ILE A 522 12.76 -21.32 13.76
C ILE A 522 13.15 -20.85 15.17
N ILE A 523 13.02 -21.72 16.17
CA ILE A 523 13.53 -21.56 17.54
C ILE A 523 14.63 -22.58 17.75
N ASP A 524 15.83 -22.11 17.98
CA ASP A 524 17.01 -22.94 18.20
C ASP A 524 17.54 -22.77 19.62
N SER A 525 17.35 -23.79 20.44
CA SER A 525 17.85 -23.84 21.82
C SER A 525 17.84 -25.28 22.31
N ALA A 526 18.90 -25.69 22.99
CA ALA A 526 18.92 -26.99 23.63
C ALA A 526 17.83 -27.14 24.69
N ASN A 527 17.30 -28.35 24.85
CA ASN A 527 16.25 -28.66 25.84
C ASN A 527 14.98 -27.82 25.70
N SER A 528 14.66 -27.37 24.47
CA SER A 528 13.48 -26.56 24.21
C SER A 528 12.41 -27.31 23.43
N VAL A 529 11.17 -27.07 23.80
CA VAL A 529 9.99 -27.43 23.02
C VAL A 529 9.27 -26.13 22.64
N PHE A 530 9.01 -25.91 21.36
CA PHE A 530 8.40 -24.67 20.93
C PHE A 530 7.13 -24.86 20.10
N LYS A 531 6.31 -23.81 20.11
CA LYS A 531 5.06 -23.72 19.36
C LYS A 531 5.01 -22.41 18.60
N VAL A 532 4.73 -22.46 17.31
CA VAL A 532 4.47 -21.28 16.49
C VAL A 532 3.02 -20.87 16.70
N ILE A 533 2.78 -19.75 17.36
CA ILE A 533 1.43 -19.21 17.53
C ILE A 533 1.01 -18.43 16.27
N ASN A 534 1.89 -17.56 15.81
CA ASN A 534 1.79 -16.85 14.55
C ASN A 534 3.19 -16.32 14.15
N PRO A 535 3.36 -15.69 12.98
CA PRO A 535 4.68 -15.24 12.51
C PRO A 535 5.40 -14.24 13.43
N VAL A 536 4.71 -13.62 14.39
CA VAL A 536 5.28 -12.62 15.32
C VAL A 536 5.24 -13.05 16.79
N LYS A 537 4.82 -14.31 17.05
CA LYS A 537 4.71 -14.86 18.42
C LYS A 537 5.03 -16.34 18.49
N TYR A 538 5.95 -16.70 19.36
CA TYR A 538 6.37 -18.07 19.62
C TYR A 538 6.30 -18.33 21.12
N ARG A 539 5.79 -19.52 21.52
CA ARG A 539 5.91 -20.02 22.88
C ARG A 539 7.01 -21.05 22.93
N VAL A 540 7.85 -21.01 23.95
CA VAL A 540 8.99 -21.91 24.14
C VAL A 540 8.95 -22.44 25.57
N LYS A 541 8.90 -23.74 25.72
CA LYS A 541 9.04 -24.43 26.99
C LYS A 541 10.48 -24.91 27.11
N MET A 542 11.17 -24.45 28.14
CA MET A 542 12.51 -24.86 28.49
C MET A 542 12.43 -25.94 29.58
N THR A 543 13.17 -27.02 29.40
CA THR A 543 13.13 -28.17 30.34
C THR A 543 14.53 -28.52 30.86
N ASN A 544 14.60 -28.90 32.15
CA ASN A 544 15.82 -29.32 32.80
C ASN A 544 17.00 -28.33 32.71
N VAL A 545 16.72 -27.04 32.87
CA VAL A 545 17.72 -25.99 32.74
C VAL A 545 18.41 -25.74 34.09
N THR A 546 19.75 -25.93 34.09
CA THR A 546 20.60 -25.71 35.26
C THR A 546 21.45 -24.47 35.13
N ASN A 547 21.97 -24.20 33.90
CA ASN A 547 22.92 -23.15 33.57
C ASN A 547 22.35 -22.19 32.54
N LYS A 548 23.08 -21.09 32.30
CA LYS A 548 22.75 -20.16 31.22
C LYS A 548 22.72 -20.89 29.89
N ILE A 549 21.67 -20.68 29.10
CA ILE A 549 21.43 -21.34 27.82
C ILE A 549 21.12 -20.30 26.73
N PRO A 550 21.71 -20.45 25.53
CA PRO A 550 21.36 -19.60 24.41
C PRO A 550 19.98 -19.96 23.85
N LEU A 551 19.21 -18.95 23.48
CA LEU A 551 17.95 -19.07 22.74
C LEU A 551 18.09 -18.28 21.45
N GLY A 552 17.96 -18.96 20.30
CA GLY A 552 17.97 -18.37 18.97
C GLY A 552 16.56 -18.25 18.37
N LEU A 553 16.26 -17.14 17.73
CA LEU A 553 15.13 -16.99 16.81
C LEU A 553 15.68 -16.73 15.42
N MET A 554 15.51 -17.70 14.51
CA MET A 554 16.10 -17.72 13.17
C MET A 554 15.30 -16.86 12.17
N LEU A 555 15.04 -15.60 12.58
CA LEU A 555 14.47 -14.52 11.78
C LEU A 555 15.44 -13.36 11.76
N SER A 556 15.32 -12.47 10.75
CA SER A 556 16.15 -11.26 10.64
C SER A 556 16.23 -10.49 11.94
N PHE A 557 17.46 -10.14 12.33
CA PHE A 557 17.72 -9.41 13.56
C PHE A 557 16.93 -8.11 13.63
N ASN A 558 16.19 -7.95 14.71
CA ASN A 558 15.48 -6.71 15.00
C ASN A 558 15.36 -6.52 16.52
N LYS A 559 15.81 -5.36 17.01
CA LYS A 559 15.77 -5.02 18.44
C LYS A 559 14.38 -5.05 19.07
N ASN A 560 13.32 -5.07 18.26
CA ASN A 560 11.93 -5.13 18.72
C ASN A 560 11.45 -6.54 19.02
N TRP A 561 12.19 -7.58 18.68
CA TRP A 561 11.95 -8.91 19.22
C TRP A 561 12.28 -8.92 20.70
N LYS A 562 11.37 -9.44 21.52
CA LYS A 562 11.47 -9.47 22.98
C LYS A 562 11.13 -10.85 23.51
N VAL A 563 11.77 -11.20 24.63
CA VAL A 563 11.50 -12.43 25.38
C VAL A 563 10.80 -12.07 26.69
N TYR A 564 9.74 -12.78 27.01
CA TYR A 564 8.98 -12.66 28.26
C TYR A 564 8.93 -14.01 28.95
N VAL A 565 9.15 -14.06 30.26
CA VAL A 565 8.93 -15.26 31.07
C VAL A 565 7.45 -15.32 31.44
N THR A 566 6.83 -16.47 31.33
CA THR A 566 5.42 -16.68 31.66
C THR A 566 5.26 -17.86 32.60
N SER A 567 4.13 -17.97 33.26
CA SER A 567 3.83 -19.11 34.15
C SER A 567 3.81 -20.40 33.33
N PRO A 568 4.37 -21.51 33.89
CA PRO A 568 4.44 -22.78 33.18
C PRO A 568 3.06 -23.30 32.77
N SER A 569 2.94 -23.66 31.51
CA SER A 569 1.73 -24.25 30.94
C SER A 569 1.67 -25.75 31.23
N LYS A 570 0.50 -26.24 31.71
CA LYS A 570 0.28 -27.67 31.92
C LYS A 570 0.21 -28.48 30.62
N ASP A 571 -0.49 -27.92 29.63
CA ASP A 571 -0.72 -28.57 28.32
C ASP A 571 -0.01 -27.81 27.21
N PHE A 572 1.30 -28.04 27.07
CA PHE A 572 2.08 -27.32 26.07
C PHE A 572 1.99 -28.00 24.68
N CYS A 573 2.05 -29.33 24.63
CA CYS A 573 1.95 -30.13 23.39
C CYS A 573 0.98 -31.29 23.57
N ASN A 574 0.16 -31.56 22.56
CA ASN A 574 -0.50 -32.85 22.42
C ASN A 574 0.49 -33.86 21.82
N ASN A 575 0.71 -34.98 22.48
CA ASN A 575 1.79 -35.93 22.20
C ASN A 575 1.88 -36.52 20.77
N ASN A 576 0.87 -36.26 19.90
CA ASN A 576 0.81 -36.87 18.56
C ASN A 576 1.25 -35.93 17.43
N ASN A 577 1.62 -34.68 17.72
CA ASN A 577 1.94 -33.64 16.71
C ASN A 577 3.24 -32.92 17.03
N ILE A 578 4.35 -33.67 17.07
CA ILE A 578 5.69 -33.15 17.33
C ILE A 578 6.65 -33.46 16.19
N VAL A 579 7.58 -32.55 15.93
CA VAL A 579 8.71 -32.74 15.02
C VAL A 579 9.98 -32.37 15.77
N THR A 580 10.90 -33.30 15.86
CA THR A 580 12.18 -33.10 16.57
C THR A 580 13.26 -32.68 15.60
N PHE A 581 13.96 -31.62 15.97
CA PHE A 581 15.20 -31.12 15.38
C PHE A 581 16.35 -31.52 16.31
N GLY A 582 17.59 -31.41 15.86
CA GLY A 582 18.74 -31.83 16.68
C GLY A 582 18.83 -31.11 18.04
N SER A 583 18.47 -29.79 18.09
CA SER A 583 18.58 -28.96 19.30
C SER A 583 17.23 -28.67 19.97
N SER A 584 16.11 -28.79 19.26
CA SER A 584 14.79 -28.37 19.75
C SER A 584 13.68 -29.27 19.18
N THR A 585 12.48 -29.18 19.77
CA THR A 585 11.30 -29.93 19.33
C THR A 585 10.16 -28.95 19.04
N GLN A 586 9.54 -29.03 17.87
CA GLN A 586 8.38 -28.23 17.49
C GLN A 586 7.08 -28.96 17.78
N CYS A 587 6.17 -28.32 18.50
CA CYS A 587 4.75 -28.72 18.56
C CYS A 587 4.00 -28.15 17.36
N LEU A 588 3.39 -29.01 16.58
CA LEU A 588 2.51 -28.60 15.50
C LEU A 588 1.16 -28.14 16.08
N SER A 589 0.72 -26.97 15.71
CA SER A 589 -0.55 -26.40 16.17
C SER A 589 -1.13 -25.47 15.13
N ASN A 590 -2.44 -25.27 15.16
CA ASN A 590 -3.09 -24.26 14.35
C ASN A 590 -2.65 -22.86 14.79
N MET A 591 -2.31 -22.02 13.81
CA MET A 591 -1.95 -20.62 14.06
C MET A 591 -3.14 -19.83 14.62
N ARG A 592 -2.85 -18.94 15.57
CA ARG A 592 -3.82 -18.00 16.16
C ARG A 592 -3.31 -16.59 16.00
N TYR A 593 -4.09 -15.74 15.36
CA TYR A 593 -3.68 -14.36 15.10
C TYR A 593 -3.68 -13.47 16.34
N PHE A 594 -4.56 -13.76 17.31
CA PHE A 594 -4.72 -12.96 18.52
C PHE A 594 -5.22 -13.84 19.67
N GLU A 595 -4.58 -13.76 20.82
CA GLU A 595 -4.94 -14.51 22.05
C GLU A 595 -5.37 -13.59 23.21
N GLY A 596 -5.32 -12.26 23.04
CA GLY A 596 -5.67 -11.25 24.04
C GLY A 596 -4.49 -10.83 24.93
N GLU A 597 -3.60 -11.75 25.29
CA GLU A 597 -2.42 -11.45 26.12
C GLU A 597 -1.43 -10.52 25.42
N GLU A 598 -1.49 -10.39 24.09
CA GLU A 598 -0.64 -9.48 23.31
C GLU A 598 -0.79 -8.03 23.75
N LEU A 599 -1.96 -7.62 24.21
CA LEU A 599 -2.21 -6.27 24.70
C LEU A 599 -1.39 -5.98 25.97
N TYR A 600 -1.17 -6.99 26.82
CA TYR A 600 -0.37 -6.87 28.03
C TYR A 600 1.09 -6.52 27.73
N TYR A 601 1.65 -7.00 26.61
CA TYR A 601 3.05 -6.72 26.26
C TYR A 601 3.34 -5.27 25.89
N ASN A 602 2.34 -4.40 25.75
CA ASN A 602 2.55 -2.95 25.70
C ASN A 602 3.13 -2.42 27.02
N LEU A 603 2.69 -2.99 28.14
CA LEU A 603 3.04 -2.55 29.49
C LEU A 603 4.09 -3.44 30.15
N ALA A 604 4.21 -4.70 29.70
CA ALA A 604 5.13 -5.66 30.31
C ALA A 604 6.59 -5.30 30.03
N THR A 605 7.42 -5.47 31.05
CA THR A 605 8.87 -5.36 30.90
C THR A 605 9.41 -6.66 30.31
N PRO A 606 10.14 -6.61 29.18
CA PRO A 606 10.75 -7.80 28.61
C PRO A 606 11.85 -8.35 29.52
N SER A 607 11.94 -9.68 29.57
CA SER A 607 13.02 -10.38 30.24
C SER A 607 14.21 -10.54 29.29
N PHE A 608 15.42 -10.58 29.82
CA PHE A 608 16.65 -10.85 29.04
C PHE A 608 16.97 -9.87 27.90
N ASP A 609 16.37 -8.68 27.88
CA ASP A 609 16.56 -7.68 26.83
C ASP A 609 18.02 -7.18 26.74
N SER A 610 18.72 -7.10 27.87
CA SER A 610 20.14 -6.75 27.93
C SER A 610 21.07 -7.78 27.32
N SER A 611 20.61 -9.03 27.15
CA SER A 611 21.36 -10.12 26.54
C SER A 611 20.94 -10.40 25.08
N HIS A 612 20.21 -9.46 24.44
CA HIS A 612 19.80 -9.60 23.05
C HIS A 612 20.97 -9.29 22.10
N PHE A 613 21.33 -10.23 21.22
CA PHE A 613 22.49 -10.11 20.32
C PHE A 613 22.22 -10.76 18.95
N LEU A 614 23.10 -10.47 17.99
CA LEU A 614 23.06 -11.01 16.65
C LEU A 614 23.68 -12.42 16.60
N VAL A 615 22.92 -13.40 16.08
CA VAL A 615 23.36 -14.81 15.88
C VAL A 615 23.48 -15.10 14.40
N ASN A 616 24.46 -15.94 14.00
CA ASN A 616 24.68 -16.39 12.63
C ASN A 616 24.79 -15.26 11.59
N GLY A 617 25.12 -14.02 12.04
CA GLY A 617 25.21 -12.85 11.18
C GLY A 617 23.87 -12.27 10.73
N TYR A 618 22.71 -12.86 11.10
CA TYR A 618 21.40 -12.39 10.67
C TYR A 618 20.26 -12.56 11.69
N ALA A 619 20.37 -13.49 12.63
CA ALA A 619 19.29 -13.92 13.51
C ALA A 619 19.34 -13.27 14.90
N ASN A 620 18.27 -13.41 15.67
CA ASN A 620 18.17 -12.90 17.04
C ASN A 620 18.61 -13.96 18.04
N GLY A 621 19.36 -13.57 19.06
CA GLY A 621 19.78 -14.45 20.14
C GLY A 621 19.64 -13.80 21.51
N TRP A 622 19.42 -14.62 22.53
CA TRP A 622 19.39 -14.21 23.94
C TRP A 622 20.13 -15.23 24.79
N ILE A 623 20.72 -14.78 25.89
CA ILE A 623 21.20 -15.66 26.94
C ILE A 623 20.16 -15.73 28.04
N ILE A 624 19.54 -16.88 28.21
CA ILE A 624 18.53 -17.16 29.22
C ILE A 624 19.22 -17.60 30.50
N ASP A 625 19.06 -16.81 31.57
CA ASP A 625 19.67 -17.08 32.87
C ASP A 625 18.61 -17.67 33.84
N PRO A 626 18.71 -18.95 34.20
CA PRO A 626 17.78 -19.58 35.12
C PRO A 626 17.86 -18.98 36.57
N SER A 627 18.99 -18.39 36.99
CA SER A 627 19.11 -17.72 38.28
C SER A 627 18.22 -16.48 38.33
N TYR A 628 18.15 -15.70 37.28
CA TYR A 628 17.23 -14.56 37.18
C TYR A 628 15.76 -14.98 37.38
N ILE A 629 15.37 -16.12 36.81
CA ILE A 629 13.99 -16.65 36.99
C ILE A 629 13.74 -17.08 38.43
N LYS A 630 14.71 -17.77 39.06
CA LYS A 630 14.59 -18.25 40.45
C LYS A 630 14.56 -17.10 41.43
N ASP A 631 15.52 -16.20 41.31
CA ASP A 631 15.86 -15.22 42.36
C ASP A 631 15.07 -13.91 42.22
N VAL A 632 14.75 -13.49 40.98
CA VAL A 632 14.10 -12.21 40.69
C VAL A 632 12.60 -12.38 40.41
N LEU A 633 12.21 -13.36 39.55
CA LEU A 633 10.82 -13.51 39.16
C LEU A 633 10.00 -14.36 40.14
N GLY A 634 10.65 -15.35 40.78
CA GLY A 634 10.05 -16.15 41.84
C GLY A 634 9.31 -17.41 41.37
N LYS A 635 8.79 -18.15 42.34
CA LYS A 635 8.29 -19.53 42.20
C LYS A 635 7.11 -19.71 41.22
N ASN A 636 6.39 -18.66 40.88
CA ASN A 636 5.25 -18.73 39.99
C ASN A 636 5.65 -18.91 38.51
N TYR A 637 6.93 -18.70 38.21
CA TYR A 637 7.44 -18.70 36.80
C TYR A 637 8.22 -19.94 36.44
N TYR A 638 8.43 -20.88 37.41
CA TYR A 638 9.14 -22.14 37.10
C TYR A 638 8.63 -23.29 37.95
N THR A 639 8.92 -24.50 37.47
CA THR A 639 8.81 -25.72 38.27
C THR A 639 10.19 -26.26 38.58
N LYS A 640 10.46 -26.63 39.82
CA LYS A 640 11.74 -27.20 40.24
C LYS A 640 11.71 -28.71 40.10
N ASN A 641 12.72 -29.29 39.45
CA ASN A 641 12.91 -30.71 39.34
C ASN A 641 13.71 -31.28 40.58
N PRO A 642 13.65 -32.59 40.82
CA PRO A 642 14.39 -33.23 41.93
C PRO A 642 15.90 -33.05 41.86
N ASP A 643 16.48 -32.92 40.67
CA ASP A 643 17.90 -32.69 40.40
C ASP A 643 18.35 -31.25 40.55
N GLY A 644 17.43 -30.35 40.95
CA GLY A 644 17.70 -28.91 41.14
C GLY A 644 17.58 -28.08 39.87
N SER A 645 17.40 -28.71 38.70
CA SER A 645 17.06 -27.99 37.43
C SER A 645 15.68 -27.38 37.50
N ILE A 646 15.38 -26.46 36.55
CA ILE A 646 14.06 -25.85 36.46
C ILE A 646 13.47 -25.99 35.06
N ASN A 647 12.14 -26.06 35.03
CA ASN A 647 11.36 -25.93 33.80
C ASN A 647 10.58 -24.62 33.82
N PHE A 648 10.53 -23.90 32.72
CA PHE A 648 9.83 -22.61 32.59
C PHE A 648 9.40 -22.35 31.16
N ASP A 649 8.44 -21.45 31.01
CA ASP A 649 7.92 -21.10 29.69
C ASP A 649 8.31 -19.67 29.32
N LEU A 650 8.63 -19.47 28.05
CA LEU A 650 8.99 -18.19 27.45
C LEU A 650 8.03 -17.87 26.30
N ILE A 651 7.83 -16.57 26.09
CA ILE A 651 7.17 -16.03 24.91
C ILE A 651 8.19 -15.15 24.18
N VAL A 652 8.47 -15.50 22.94
CA VAL A 652 9.24 -14.67 22.01
C VAL A 652 8.24 -13.91 21.16
N PHE A 653 8.24 -12.58 21.27
CA PHE A 653 7.19 -11.75 20.69
C PHE A 653 7.76 -10.48 20.03
N TYR A 654 7.22 -10.13 18.87
CA TYR A 654 7.54 -8.87 18.19
C TYR A 654 6.70 -7.74 18.80
N LYS A 655 7.31 -6.97 19.72
CA LYS A 655 6.62 -5.98 20.59
C LYS A 655 5.74 -4.98 19.83
N PRO A 656 6.10 -4.45 18.64
CA PRO A 656 5.26 -3.51 17.92
C PRO A 656 3.87 -4.05 17.58
N GLN A 657 3.73 -5.37 17.45
CA GLN A 657 2.43 -5.99 17.21
C GLN A 657 1.42 -5.73 18.34
N ALA A 658 1.89 -5.59 19.56
CA ALA A 658 1.03 -5.23 20.70
C ALA A 658 0.39 -3.84 20.52
N GLY A 659 1.20 -2.86 20.08
CA GLY A 659 0.70 -1.53 19.74
C GLY A 659 -0.29 -1.56 18.58
N PHE A 660 0.00 -2.35 17.55
CA PHE A 660 -0.90 -2.52 16.42
C PHE A 660 -2.28 -3.04 16.85
N TYR A 661 -2.35 -4.06 17.70
CA TYR A 661 -3.62 -4.58 18.22
C TYR A 661 -4.34 -3.56 19.11
N PHE A 662 -3.61 -2.88 19.99
CA PHE A 662 -4.19 -1.85 20.87
C PHE A 662 -4.85 -0.72 20.04
N PHE A 663 -4.10 -0.12 19.13
CA PHE A 663 -4.65 0.94 18.27
C PHE A 663 -5.73 0.44 17.32
N GLY A 664 -5.66 -0.82 16.88
CA GLY A 664 -6.70 -1.45 16.10
C GLY A 664 -8.03 -1.53 16.84
N ILE A 665 -8.01 -1.95 18.09
CA ILE A 665 -9.20 -2.01 18.96
C ILE A 665 -9.75 -0.60 19.19
N VAL A 666 -8.91 0.37 19.56
CA VAL A 666 -9.33 1.76 19.78
C VAL A 666 -9.99 2.33 18.52
N SER A 667 -9.34 2.19 17.35
CA SER A 667 -9.89 2.67 16.09
C SER A 667 -11.24 2.03 15.75
N SER A 668 -11.39 0.73 16.00
CA SER A 668 -12.64 0.00 15.77
C SER A 668 -13.78 0.48 16.69
N LEU A 669 -13.49 0.67 17.98
CA LEU A 669 -14.47 1.18 18.94
C LEU A 669 -14.93 2.61 18.60
N VAL A 670 -14.01 3.47 18.21
CA VAL A 670 -14.33 4.85 17.78
C VAL A 670 -15.18 4.82 16.51
N PHE A 671 -14.82 3.99 15.52
CA PHE A 671 -15.58 3.83 14.28
C PHE A 671 -17.03 3.39 14.55
N LEU A 672 -17.22 2.36 15.39
CA LEU A 672 -18.54 1.87 15.79
C LEU A 672 -19.34 2.95 16.53
N SER A 673 -18.72 3.67 17.48
CA SER A 673 -19.37 4.74 18.23
C SER A 673 -19.84 5.88 17.33
N MET A 674 -19.02 6.28 16.35
CA MET A 674 -19.38 7.28 15.35
C MET A 674 -20.48 6.81 14.44
N GLY A 675 -20.45 5.54 14.01
CA GLY A 675 -21.51 4.92 13.22
C GLY A 675 -22.87 4.91 13.94
N LEU A 676 -22.89 4.50 15.21
CA LEU A 676 -24.08 4.52 16.05
C LEU A 676 -24.62 5.95 16.24
N TYR A 677 -23.74 6.91 16.47
CA TYR A 677 -24.14 8.32 16.56
C TYR A 677 -24.79 8.80 15.26
N LEU A 678 -24.19 8.55 14.10
CA LEU A 678 -24.76 8.94 12.81
C LEU A 678 -26.08 8.25 12.55
N PHE A 679 -26.22 6.97 12.86
CA PHE A 679 -27.47 6.22 12.76
C PHE A 679 -28.56 6.85 13.63
N LYS A 680 -28.27 7.16 14.89
CA LYS A 680 -29.19 7.87 15.78
C LYS A 680 -29.63 9.20 15.20
N VAL A 681 -28.71 10.02 14.70
CA VAL A 681 -29.01 11.35 14.13
C VAL A 681 -29.92 11.22 12.89
N THR A 682 -29.65 10.26 12.00
CA THR A 682 -30.50 10.05 10.80
C THR A 682 -31.88 9.55 11.14
N MET A 683 -32.04 8.69 12.12
CA MET A 683 -33.36 8.18 12.56
C MET A 683 -34.22 9.28 13.19
N PHE A 684 -33.60 10.21 13.95
CA PHE A 684 -34.32 11.31 14.58
C PHE A 684 -34.64 12.47 13.61
N LEU A 685 -33.79 12.72 12.60
CA LEU A 685 -34.03 13.75 11.58
C LEU A 685 -35.03 13.30 10.51
N GLY A 686 -35.15 12.00 10.27
CA GLY A 686 -36.16 11.43 9.36
C GLY A 686 -37.61 11.43 9.91
N LYS A 687 -37.79 11.78 11.19
CA LYS A 687 -39.10 11.88 11.85
C LYS A 687 -39.60 13.34 11.96
N LYS A 688 -38.86 14.33 11.50
CA LYS A 688 -39.26 15.74 11.32
C LYS A 688 -39.37 16.06 9.84
#